data_2b6dfe4271c62d126390a6f6450b04e4
#
_entry.id   2b6dfe4271c62d126390a6f6450b04e4
#
_cell.length_a   1.000
_cell.length_b   1.000
_cell.length_c   1.000
_cell.angle_alpha   90.00
_cell.angle_beta   90.00
_cell.angle_gamma   90.00
#
_symmetry.space_group_name_H-M   'P 1'
#
loop_
_entity.id
_entity.type
_entity.pdbx_description
1 polymer ?
#
loop_
_entity_poly.entity_id
_entity_poly.type
_entity_poly.pdbx_seq_one_letter_code
_entity_poly.pdbx_strand_id
1 'polypeptide(L)'
;MQMEKRLCEDEEWMAGRDHLTGLYSLHRFAEKAHHALGTMSPQAAENTVIVFLNLHRFQRYNRRYGYEEGDRVLYRLAVSMQANSGILLCGRVAEDHFLFLTDKTSVEEILRELNHRLQEISYDSLLCIRAGIYDISPADSVIAAGDKAKAAADSLRGKSVGEVFWHYYDQELALAMERRAYILENFDRAIRNGWIHVYYQPVMRTLTGKLCGMEALARWEDPVYGLMPPALFIHVLEENLLIHKLDLHIVRLVCEDYRREVNAGHRFVPVSFNLSRLDFDLCDILDEINQIVLAHEVPKDMIHVEITESMLSDNDIHVRHTMELFHDDGYQVWMDDFGSGYSTLNVLKDYKFDEIKIDMRFLSDSGERSRKIITSVVDMAKKIGIQTLAEGVENESQLDFLRKIGCEKIQGYYYGKPQPFDDGVRKLLETEEKVEEAALGRYYDQIGKVNLIDERCIALAEYDGERYRFPYLNDRFRTLLKGLRIDSTFLLEEICNDPAFPAYGLLRRESEKLHLGTGKRSTSFVAEGRYFYLMGDCVGELPDRKMLLVFISDMADNKDYNREVELDEAIRSLYQTCENLYICNLEEKKCRSLLSVSENPEEDENWKHDIDPKGFAKDQIYPEDRDRYLEYANPDTLYSRMQNSSRGFVSSYFRTKGQDGQYHWMRHLFVLISKLGRKDYVGITQAVEEPQLLQNAKIICESEQMETERMVDETDVTLQKDCWRNLLYGSGLKICWKDVNRRYVGASRAFLDYFGLSSISEIRSMQDEEQKWNISGEEYRELEERILKEGIAVKLQPQKCMVHGAVRDVLTNKQPIYRNGKIVGILCYFFDVSDAKENKDPARESMDTITGGLNIRGLMLASERFQKTYEDKKKDFCYFYVDIHGYMEFREKNGKEVGEKLLRRISERMRTAAGKGSVIGRIWEDHYVVICPLEEQGVTENEAAGRIHQELKRIHRVGDIPVTVYCSIGSSRYSEAGSLEKCLLLAKERMLEGEKPHA
;
A
#
# COMPACT_ATOMS: atom_id res chain seq x y z
N MET A 1 -66.10 -44.57 -21.96
CA MET A 1 -65.08 -45.69 -22.04
C MET A 1 -63.76 -45.30 -22.68
N GLN A 2 -63.68 -44.77 -23.90
CA GLN A 2 -62.41 -44.29 -24.43
C GLN A 2 -61.88 -43.00 -23.82
N MET A 3 -62.75 -42.13 -23.41
CA MET A 3 -62.40 -40.87 -22.74
C MET A 3 -62.01 -41.08 -21.25
N GLU A 4 -62.71 -42.01 -20.58
CA GLU A 4 -62.37 -42.43 -19.20
C GLU A 4 -61.05 -43.21 -19.15
N LYS A 5 -60.74 -44.00 -20.18
CA LYS A 5 -59.45 -44.70 -20.28
C LYS A 5 -58.28 -43.74 -20.52
N ARG A 6 -58.50 -42.63 -21.31
CA ARG A 6 -57.51 -41.58 -21.46
C ARG A 6 -57.32 -40.74 -20.17
N LEU A 7 -58.42 -40.44 -19.50
CA LEU A 7 -58.36 -39.75 -18.22
C LEU A 7 -57.67 -40.58 -17.14
N CYS A 8 -57.93 -41.90 -17.09
CA CYS A 8 -57.20 -42.81 -16.18
C CYS A 8 -55.72 -42.98 -16.59
N GLU A 9 -55.41 -43.05 -17.89
CA GLU A 9 -54.04 -43.10 -18.39
C GLU A 9 -53.30 -41.78 -18.15
N ASP A 10 -53.97 -40.64 -18.26
CA ASP A 10 -53.40 -39.30 -17.91
C ASP A 10 -53.26 -39.11 -16.39
N GLU A 11 -54.17 -39.60 -15.58
CA GLU A 11 -54.06 -39.57 -14.10
C GLU A 11 -52.99 -40.57 -13.63
N GLU A 12 -52.85 -41.79 -14.17
CA GLU A 12 -51.74 -42.69 -13.88
C GLU A 12 -50.40 -42.14 -14.38
N TRP A 13 -50.40 -41.41 -15.52
CA TRP A 13 -49.18 -40.81 -16.05
C TRP A 13 -48.74 -39.62 -15.17
N MET A 14 -49.67 -38.85 -14.61
CA MET A 14 -49.36 -37.74 -13.69
C MET A 14 -49.03 -38.22 -12.26
N ALA A 15 -49.56 -39.38 -11.86
CA ALA A 15 -49.25 -39.97 -10.55
C ALA A 15 -47.78 -40.37 -10.44
N GLY A 16 -47.04 -39.62 -9.58
CA GLY A 16 -45.62 -39.87 -9.30
C GLY A 16 -44.62 -39.11 -10.16
N ARG A 17 -45.06 -38.01 -10.79
CA ARG A 17 -44.17 -37.07 -11.50
C ARG A 17 -44.18 -35.69 -10.82
N ASP A 18 -43.07 -34.95 -10.95
CA ASP A 18 -42.94 -33.59 -10.53
C ASP A 18 -43.72 -32.66 -11.49
N HIS A 19 -44.58 -31.80 -10.93
CA HIS A 19 -45.49 -30.95 -11.69
C HIS A 19 -44.78 -29.90 -12.55
N LEU A 20 -43.62 -29.41 -12.09
CA LEU A 20 -42.86 -28.39 -12.80
C LEU A 20 -42.03 -29.00 -13.95
N THR A 21 -41.32 -30.08 -13.66
CA THR A 21 -40.30 -30.62 -14.55
C THR A 21 -40.78 -31.86 -15.37
N GLY A 22 -41.86 -32.48 -14.98
CA GLY A 22 -42.35 -33.74 -15.58
C GLY A 22 -41.45 -34.95 -15.31
N LEU A 23 -40.36 -34.79 -14.54
CA LEU A 23 -39.50 -35.90 -14.13
C LEU A 23 -40.18 -36.77 -13.10
N TYR A 24 -39.65 -37.97 -12.80
CA TYR A 24 -40.17 -38.80 -11.73
C TYR A 24 -39.99 -38.10 -10.36
N SER A 25 -41.01 -38.19 -9.50
CA SER A 25 -40.83 -37.86 -8.08
C SER A 25 -39.84 -38.84 -7.43
N LEU A 26 -39.24 -38.46 -6.30
CA LEU A 26 -38.27 -39.27 -5.57
C LEU A 26 -38.77 -40.74 -5.37
N HIS A 27 -40.05 -40.91 -4.92
CA HIS A 27 -40.59 -42.23 -4.66
C HIS A 27 -40.71 -43.05 -5.94
N ARG A 28 -41.26 -42.45 -6.99
CA ARG A 28 -41.43 -43.16 -8.27
C ARG A 28 -40.09 -43.40 -8.98
N PHE A 29 -39.12 -42.50 -8.84
CA PHE A 29 -37.75 -42.71 -9.28
C PHE A 29 -37.15 -43.92 -8.57
N ALA A 30 -37.28 -44.04 -7.23
CA ALA A 30 -36.73 -45.14 -6.46
C ALA A 30 -37.31 -46.50 -6.87
N GLU A 31 -38.64 -46.55 -7.06
CA GLU A 31 -39.29 -47.79 -7.55
C GLU A 31 -38.78 -48.20 -8.95
N LYS A 32 -38.75 -47.25 -9.89
CA LYS A 32 -38.30 -47.52 -11.26
C LYS A 32 -36.81 -47.86 -11.31
N ALA A 33 -35.96 -47.17 -10.52
CA ALA A 33 -34.53 -47.46 -10.40
C ALA A 33 -34.28 -48.87 -9.85
N HIS A 34 -34.97 -49.22 -8.77
CA HIS A 34 -34.85 -50.58 -8.19
C HIS A 34 -35.23 -51.67 -9.20
N HIS A 35 -36.34 -51.46 -9.93
CA HIS A 35 -36.75 -52.41 -10.98
C HIS A 35 -35.74 -52.47 -12.10
N ALA A 36 -35.23 -51.35 -12.60
CA ALA A 36 -34.23 -51.27 -13.65
C ALA A 36 -32.94 -52.00 -13.27
N LEU A 37 -32.40 -51.75 -12.07
CA LEU A 37 -31.19 -52.40 -11.54
C LEU A 37 -31.37 -53.89 -11.39
N GLY A 38 -32.57 -54.37 -10.94
CA GLY A 38 -32.90 -55.80 -10.77
C GLY A 38 -33.07 -56.56 -12.13
N THR A 39 -33.29 -55.83 -13.23
CA THR A 39 -33.48 -56.44 -14.57
C THR A 39 -32.24 -56.33 -15.47
N MET A 40 -31.21 -55.60 -15.03
CA MET A 40 -29.95 -55.45 -15.79
C MET A 40 -29.10 -56.72 -15.69
N SER A 41 -28.22 -56.94 -16.68
CA SER A 41 -27.17 -57.93 -16.54
C SER A 41 -26.23 -57.59 -15.41
N PRO A 42 -25.61 -58.58 -14.74
CA PRO A 42 -24.71 -58.29 -13.61
C PRO A 42 -23.61 -57.30 -13.98
N GLN A 43 -23.08 -57.37 -15.17
CA GLN A 43 -22.01 -56.50 -15.68
C GLN A 43 -22.50 -55.08 -15.93
N ALA A 44 -23.74 -54.89 -16.39
CA ALA A 44 -24.35 -53.58 -16.56
C ALA A 44 -24.71 -52.95 -15.21
N ALA A 45 -25.15 -53.75 -14.24
CA ALA A 45 -25.46 -53.25 -12.93
C ALA A 45 -24.21 -52.78 -12.14
N GLU A 46 -23.09 -53.52 -12.28
CA GLU A 46 -21.79 -53.07 -11.70
C GLU A 46 -21.25 -51.78 -12.27
N ASN A 47 -21.60 -51.47 -13.53
CA ASN A 47 -21.20 -50.23 -14.20
C ASN A 47 -22.20 -49.09 -14.04
N THR A 48 -23.26 -49.27 -13.25
CA THR A 48 -24.27 -48.22 -13.09
C THR A 48 -23.95 -47.35 -11.87
N VAL A 49 -24.09 -46.04 -12.02
CA VAL A 49 -23.94 -45.07 -10.94
C VAL A 49 -25.24 -44.29 -10.74
N ILE A 50 -25.49 -43.91 -9.50
CA ILE A 50 -26.51 -42.94 -9.17
C ILE A 50 -25.83 -41.58 -8.95
N VAL A 51 -26.40 -40.53 -9.55
CA VAL A 51 -25.88 -39.17 -9.49
C VAL A 51 -26.93 -38.29 -8.85
N PHE A 52 -26.52 -37.58 -7.79
CA PHE A 52 -27.25 -36.47 -7.23
C PHE A 52 -26.72 -35.18 -7.82
N LEU A 53 -27.61 -34.30 -8.25
CA LEU A 53 -27.27 -33.02 -8.90
C LEU A 53 -28.07 -31.91 -8.22
N ASN A 54 -27.38 -30.81 -7.89
CA ASN A 54 -28.01 -29.54 -7.48
C ASN A 54 -27.41 -28.34 -8.23
N LEU A 55 -28.07 -27.19 -8.15
CA LEU A 55 -27.61 -25.97 -8.79
C LEU A 55 -26.94 -25.06 -7.78
N HIS A 56 -25.62 -24.86 -7.95
CA HIS A 56 -24.86 -23.93 -7.10
C HIS A 56 -25.35 -22.49 -7.31
N ARG A 57 -25.65 -21.77 -6.21
CA ARG A 57 -26.16 -20.40 -6.18
C ARG A 57 -27.59 -20.19 -6.74
N PHE A 58 -28.40 -21.23 -6.85
CA PHE A 58 -29.77 -21.15 -7.39
C PHE A 58 -30.68 -20.19 -6.60
N GLN A 59 -30.57 -20.14 -5.28
CA GLN A 59 -31.33 -19.16 -4.45
C GLN A 59 -30.96 -17.71 -4.80
N ARG A 60 -29.64 -17.44 -5.07
CA ARG A 60 -29.21 -16.12 -5.50
C ARG A 60 -29.73 -15.77 -6.92
N TYR A 61 -29.76 -16.77 -7.78
CA TYR A 61 -30.36 -16.64 -9.11
C TYR A 61 -31.82 -16.24 -9.01
N ASN A 62 -32.62 -16.94 -8.17
CA ASN A 62 -34.06 -16.65 -7.95
C ASN A 62 -34.27 -15.24 -7.38
N ARG A 63 -33.42 -14.80 -6.43
CA ARG A 63 -33.48 -13.42 -5.89
C ARG A 63 -33.21 -12.36 -6.97
N ARG A 64 -32.35 -12.63 -7.91
CA ARG A 64 -31.95 -11.68 -8.95
C ARG A 64 -32.90 -11.64 -10.14
N TYR A 65 -33.38 -12.78 -10.60
CA TYR A 65 -34.15 -12.91 -11.84
C TYR A 65 -35.61 -13.34 -11.62
N GLY A 66 -35.99 -13.61 -10.41
CA GLY A 66 -37.34 -14.03 -10.04
C GLY A 66 -37.56 -15.57 -10.08
N TYR A 67 -38.55 -16.05 -9.31
CA TYR A 67 -38.86 -17.50 -9.21
C TYR A 67 -39.35 -18.08 -10.52
N GLU A 68 -40.12 -17.33 -11.32
CA GLU A 68 -40.61 -17.79 -12.63
C GLU A 68 -39.45 -18.12 -13.60
N GLU A 69 -38.37 -17.34 -13.57
CA GLU A 69 -37.21 -17.61 -14.38
C GLU A 69 -36.40 -18.80 -13.83
N GLY A 70 -36.31 -18.95 -12.51
CA GLY A 70 -35.76 -20.13 -11.89
C GLY A 70 -36.50 -21.41 -12.29
N ASP A 71 -37.85 -21.37 -12.27
CA ASP A 71 -38.67 -22.49 -12.71
C ASP A 71 -38.44 -22.86 -14.19
N ARG A 72 -38.26 -21.85 -15.05
CA ARG A 72 -37.85 -22.08 -16.47
C ARG A 72 -36.51 -22.78 -16.60
N VAL A 73 -35.51 -22.37 -15.79
CA VAL A 73 -34.20 -23.00 -15.79
C VAL A 73 -34.33 -24.47 -15.36
N LEU A 74 -35.05 -24.76 -14.26
CA LEU A 74 -35.28 -26.12 -13.78
C LEU A 74 -36.00 -26.98 -14.84
N TYR A 75 -37.04 -26.45 -15.47
CA TYR A 75 -37.76 -27.12 -16.55
C TYR A 75 -36.85 -27.44 -17.73
N ARG A 76 -36.07 -26.49 -18.23
CA ARG A 76 -35.18 -26.68 -19.37
C ARG A 76 -34.05 -27.66 -19.04
N LEU A 77 -33.48 -27.60 -17.85
CA LEU A 77 -32.50 -28.59 -17.38
C LEU A 77 -33.11 -30.01 -17.37
N ALA A 78 -34.32 -30.16 -16.84
CA ALA A 78 -35.04 -31.43 -16.85
C ALA A 78 -35.28 -31.98 -18.27
N VAL A 79 -35.64 -31.13 -19.21
CA VAL A 79 -35.78 -31.50 -20.66
C VAL A 79 -34.42 -31.96 -21.20
N SER A 80 -33.34 -31.27 -20.87
CA SER A 80 -31.98 -31.64 -21.29
C SER A 80 -31.58 -33.00 -20.72
N MET A 81 -31.91 -33.29 -19.45
CA MET A 81 -31.68 -34.60 -18.82
C MET A 81 -32.46 -35.73 -19.50
N GLN A 82 -33.75 -35.51 -19.84
CA GLN A 82 -34.56 -36.48 -20.53
C GLN A 82 -34.13 -36.73 -21.97
N ALA A 83 -33.58 -35.73 -22.63
CA ALA A 83 -33.09 -35.84 -24.00
C ALA A 83 -31.72 -36.53 -24.12
N ASN A 84 -30.98 -36.62 -23.03
CA ASN A 84 -29.65 -37.22 -23.03
C ASN A 84 -29.77 -38.77 -23.01
N SER A 85 -29.30 -39.40 -24.08
CA SER A 85 -29.41 -40.86 -24.27
C SER A 85 -28.57 -41.70 -23.27
N GLY A 86 -27.60 -41.07 -22.63
CA GLY A 86 -26.77 -41.74 -21.58
C GLY A 86 -27.46 -41.80 -20.23
N ILE A 87 -28.53 -41.03 -20.01
CA ILE A 87 -29.30 -41.04 -18.75
C ILE A 87 -30.38 -42.13 -18.84
N LEU A 88 -30.24 -43.15 -18.02
CA LEU A 88 -31.15 -44.30 -18.00
C LEU A 88 -32.50 -43.94 -17.34
N LEU A 89 -32.44 -43.14 -16.27
CA LEU A 89 -33.60 -42.72 -15.49
C LEU A 89 -33.27 -41.40 -14.79
N CYS A 90 -34.22 -40.47 -14.74
CA CYS A 90 -34.05 -39.26 -13.98
C CYS A 90 -35.31 -38.87 -13.20
N GLY A 91 -35.08 -38.21 -12.06
CA GLY A 91 -36.11 -37.72 -11.16
C GLY A 91 -35.73 -36.39 -10.48
N ARG A 92 -36.73 -35.67 -10.00
CA ARG A 92 -36.54 -34.50 -9.17
C ARG A 92 -36.89 -34.87 -7.73
N VAL A 93 -36.00 -34.51 -6.81
CA VAL A 93 -36.15 -34.75 -5.38
C VAL A 93 -36.96 -33.64 -4.72
N ALA A 94 -36.48 -32.41 -4.81
CA ALA A 94 -37.11 -31.20 -4.29
C ALA A 94 -36.32 -29.99 -4.82
N GLU A 95 -36.88 -28.82 -4.80
CA GLU A 95 -36.21 -27.53 -5.16
C GLU A 95 -35.39 -27.64 -6.45
N ASP A 96 -34.06 -27.50 -6.34
CA ASP A 96 -33.09 -27.61 -7.42
C ASP A 96 -32.32 -28.96 -7.41
N HIS A 97 -32.86 -29.98 -6.72
CA HIS A 97 -32.25 -31.28 -6.50
C HIS A 97 -32.77 -32.31 -7.48
N PHE A 98 -31.89 -32.97 -8.19
CA PHE A 98 -32.20 -34.01 -9.15
C PHE A 98 -31.42 -35.31 -8.83
N LEU A 99 -31.99 -36.46 -9.23
CA LEU A 99 -31.33 -37.76 -9.23
C LEU A 99 -31.39 -38.35 -10.61
N PHE A 100 -30.33 -39.04 -11.05
CA PHE A 100 -30.37 -39.84 -12.25
C PHE A 100 -29.45 -41.04 -12.16
N LEU A 101 -29.78 -42.07 -12.97
CA LEU A 101 -28.96 -43.27 -13.17
C LEU A 101 -28.28 -43.17 -14.54
N THR A 102 -27.01 -43.57 -14.60
CA THR A 102 -26.24 -43.61 -15.83
C THR A 102 -25.13 -44.64 -15.73
N ASP A 103 -24.48 -44.93 -16.87
CA ASP A 103 -23.27 -45.72 -16.92
C ASP A 103 -22.06 -44.95 -16.37
N LYS A 104 -21.23 -45.60 -15.60
CA LYS A 104 -20.04 -45.02 -14.93
C LYS A 104 -19.05 -44.41 -15.92
N THR A 105 -18.95 -44.99 -17.15
CA THR A 105 -18.01 -44.48 -18.15
C THR A 105 -18.48 -43.19 -18.84
N SER A 106 -19.78 -42.89 -18.76
CA SER A 106 -20.41 -41.76 -19.46
C SER A 106 -20.72 -40.60 -18.52
N VAL A 107 -20.66 -40.80 -17.20
CA VAL A 107 -21.18 -39.87 -16.19
C VAL A 107 -20.50 -38.49 -16.27
N GLU A 108 -19.19 -38.45 -16.43
CA GLU A 108 -18.45 -37.17 -16.47
C GLU A 108 -18.77 -36.35 -17.72
N GLU A 109 -18.92 -37.03 -18.87
CA GLU A 109 -19.29 -36.37 -20.11
C GLU A 109 -20.71 -35.80 -20.03
N ILE A 110 -21.65 -36.56 -19.48
CA ILE A 110 -23.02 -36.12 -19.23
C ILE A 110 -23.02 -34.89 -18.31
N LEU A 111 -22.26 -34.89 -17.21
CA LEU A 111 -22.20 -33.77 -16.29
C LEU A 111 -21.62 -32.51 -16.95
N ARG A 112 -20.59 -32.64 -17.79
CA ARG A 112 -20.05 -31.54 -18.57
C ARG A 112 -21.06 -30.98 -19.57
N GLU A 113 -21.76 -31.85 -20.27
CA GLU A 113 -22.81 -31.47 -21.22
C GLU A 113 -23.97 -30.74 -20.51
N LEU A 114 -24.47 -31.29 -19.41
CA LEU A 114 -25.55 -30.68 -18.64
C LEU A 114 -25.13 -29.30 -18.07
N ASN A 115 -23.89 -29.16 -17.61
CA ASN A 115 -23.37 -27.89 -17.12
C ASN A 115 -23.26 -26.85 -18.26
N HIS A 116 -22.77 -27.30 -19.44
CA HIS A 116 -22.73 -26.43 -20.63
C HIS A 116 -24.13 -25.97 -21.03
N ARG A 117 -25.10 -26.89 -21.07
CA ARG A 117 -26.52 -26.61 -21.37
C ARG A 117 -27.10 -25.63 -20.32
N LEU A 118 -26.78 -25.82 -19.03
CA LEU A 118 -27.22 -24.90 -17.98
C LEU A 118 -26.72 -23.48 -18.25
N GLN A 119 -25.47 -23.31 -18.66
CA GLN A 119 -24.91 -22.01 -18.99
C GLN A 119 -25.57 -21.36 -20.23
N GLU A 120 -25.99 -22.16 -21.23
CA GLU A 120 -26.74 -21.67 -22.38
C GLU A 120 -28.15 -21.16 -22.03
N ILE A 121 -28.82 -21.77 -21.06
CA ILE A 121 -30.20 -21.47 -20.69
C ILE A 121 -30.33 -20.46 -19.54
N SER A 122 -29.25 -20.18 -18.81
CA SER A 122 -29.23 -19.25 -17.71
C SER A 122 -28.66 -17.89 -18.10
N TYR A 123 -29.09 -16.81 -17.44
CA TYR A 123 -28.55 -15.46 -17.63
C TYR A 123 -27.34 -15.17 -16.71
N ASP A 124 -26.92 -16.14 -15.90
CA ASP A 124 -25.82 -15.98 -14.94
C ASP A 124 -24.77 -17.07 -15.15
N SER A 125 -23.60 -16.68 -15.65
CA SER A 125 -22.44 -17.57 -15.86
C SER A 125 -21.91 -18.22 -14.58
N LEU A 126 -22.32 -17.74 -13.40
CA LEU A 126 -21.95 -18.30 -12.10
C LEU A 126 -22.92 -19.39 -11.61
N LEU A 127 -24.04 -19.59 -12.30
CA LEU A 127 -24.95 -20.72 -12.03
C LEU A 127 -24.34 -21.97 -12.65
N CYS A 128 -23.96 -22.93 -11.83
CA CYS A 128 -23.36 -24.18 -12.29
C CYS A 128 -23.92 -25.39 -11.57
N ILE A 129 -23.75 -26.56 -12.19
CA ILE A 129 -24.10 -27.85 -11.59
C ILE A 129 -23.09 -28.19 -10.49
N ARG A 130 -23.59 -28.80 -9.41
CA ARG A 130 -22.80 -29.52 -8.44
C ARG A 130 -23.35 -30.94 -8.33
N ALA A 131 -22.50 -31.95 -8.49
CA ALA A 131 -22.94 -33.32 -8.51
C ALA A 131 -22.14 -34.23 -7.56
N GLY A 132 -22.81 -35.22 -7.01
CA GLY A 132 -22.18 -36.29 -6.29
C GLY A 132 -22.55 -37.65 -6.94
N ILE A 133 -21.62 -38.55 -6.99
CA ILE A 133 -21.69 -39.83 -7.70
C ILE A 133 -21.47 -40.96 -6.70
N TYR A 134 -22.33 -41.98 -6.75
CA TYR A 134 -22.16 -43.22 -5.97
C TYR A 134 -22.34 -44.46 -6.86
N ASP A 135 -21.40 -45.38 -6.73
CA ASP A 135 -21.47 -46.68 -7.40
C ASP A 135 -22.60 -47.54 -6.75
N ILE A 136 -23.74 -47.64 -7.42
CA ILE A 136 -24.91 -48.32 -6.87
C ILE A 136 -24.93 -49.79 -7.27
N SER A 137 -25.22 -50.66 -6.31
CA SER A 137 -25.46 -52.08 -6.57
C SER A 137 -26.95 -52.46 -6.48
N PRO A 138 -27.40 -53.57 -7.10
CA PRO A 138 -28.78 -54.04 -7.00
C PRO A 138 -29.24 -54.33 -5.57
N ALA A 139 -28.29 -54.57 -4.65
CA ALA A 139 -28.58 -54.82 -3.24
C ALA A 139 -28.78 -53.52 -2.42
N ASP A 140 -28.39 -52.39 -2.95
CA ASP A 140 -28.52 -51.10 -2.28
C ASP A 140 -29.96 -50.55 -2.28
N SER A 141 -30.36 -49.89 -1.20
CA SER A 141 -31.54 -49.08 -1.24
C SER A 141 -31.25 -47.84 -2.10
N VAL A 142 -32.05 -47.60 -3.14
CA VAL A 142 -31.89 -46.43 -4.05
C VAL A 142 -31.91 -45.11 -3.31
N ILE A 143 -32.73 -45.02 -2.23
CA ILE A 143 -32.80 -43.81 -1.38
C ILE A 143 -31.47 -43.62 -0.65
N ALA A 144 -30.98 -44.66 0.00
CA ALA A 144 -29.71 -44.60 0.72
C ALA A 144 -28.52 -44.36 -0.23
N ALA A 145 -28.55 -44.89 -1.45
CA ALA A 145 -27.58 -44.59 -2.51
C ALA A 145 -27.65 -43.13 -2.97
N GLY A 146 -28.87 -42.58 -3.10
CA GLY A 146 -29.10 -41.16 -3.36
C GLY A 146 -28.58 -40.25 -2.27
N ASP A 147 -28.74 -40.62 -1.00
CA ASP A 147 -28.19 -39.87 0.16
C ASP A 147 -26.66 -39.88 0.16
N LYS A 148 -26.00 -40.98 -0.18
CA LYS A 148 -24.55 -41.06 -0.35
C LYS A 148 -24.08 -40.18 -1.51
N ALA A 149 -24.78 -40.23 -2.67
CA ALA A 149 -24.47 -39.32 -3.77
C ALA A 149 -24.68 -37.87 -3.38
N LYS A 150 -25.73 -37.53 -2.62
CA LYS A 150 -25.95 -36.18 -2.08
C LYS A 150 -24.81 -35.73 -1.17
N ALA A 151 -24.36 -36.62 -0.30
CA ALA A 151 -23.22 -36.34 0.59
C ALA A 151 -21.94 -36.01 -0.19
N ALA A 152 -21.70 -36.71 -1.31
CA ALA A 152 -20.58 -36.41 -2.20
C ALA A 152 -20.75 -35.02 -2.88
N ALA A 153 -21.96 -34.64 -3.30
CA ALA A 153 -22.22 -33.32 -3.80
C ALA A 153 -22.02 -32.22 -2.73
N ASP A 154 -22.49 -32.48 -1.50
CA ASP A 154 -22.38 -31.55 -0.39
C ASP A 154 -20.93 -31.35 0.07
N SER A 155 -20.02 -32.33 -0.12
CA SER A 155 -18.58 -32.17 0.17
C SER A 155 -17.87 -31.12 -0.71
N LEU A 156 -18.53 -30.67 -1.78
CA LEU A 156 -18.06 -29.59 -2.65
C LEU A 156 -18.51 -28.20 -2.18
N ARG A 157 -19.31 -28.09 -1.11
CA ARG A 157 -19.72 -26.79 -0.56
C ARG A 157 -18.48 -26.02 -0.04
N GLY A 158 -18.40 -24.72 -0.35
CA GLY A 158 -17.28 -23.87 0.06
C GLY A 158 -16.02 -23.98 -0.81
N LYS A 159 -15.92 -24.99 -1.66
CA LYS A 159 -14.80 -25.06 -2.62
C LYS A 159 -15.04 -24.10 -3.78
N SER A 160 -13.96 -23.44 -4.22
CA SER A 160 -13.98 -22.57 -5.41
C SER A 160 -14.49 -23.36 -6.62
N VAL A 161 -15.40 -22.77 -7.41
CA VAL A 161 -15.92 -23.42 -8.61
C VAL A 161 -14.78 -23.40 -9.65
N GLY A 162 -13.96 -24.44 -9.61
CA GLY A 162 -12.94 -24.76 -10.60
C GLY A 162 -13.50 -25.66 -11.71
N GLU A 163 -12.64 -26.29 -12.49
CA GLU A 163 -13.02 -27.22 -13.57
C GLU A 163 -13.76 -28.49 -13.10
N VAL A 164 -13.69 -28.82 -11.79
CA VAL A 164 -14.30 -30.02 -11.21
C VAL A 164 -15.52 -29.60 -10.37
N PHE A 165 -16.71 -29.98 -10.81
CA PHE A 165 -17.98 -29.72 -10.15
C PHE A 165 -18.73 -31.01 -9.74
N TRP A 166 -18.06 -32.18 -9.70
CA TRP A 166 -18.56 -33.44 -9.16
C TRP A 166 -17.56 -34.12 -8.25
N HIS A 167 -18.06 -34.96 -7.35
CA HIS A 167 -17.27 -35.79 -6.44
C HIS A 167 -17.87 -37.18 -6.31
N TYR A 168 -17.01 -38.18 -6.22
CA TYR A 168 -17.44 -39.54 -5.95
C TYR A 168 -17.57 -39.78 -4.45
N TYR A 169 -18.60 -40.54 -4.05
CA TYR A 169 -18.69 -41.03 -2.69
C TYR A 169 -17.74 -42.24 -2.55
N ASP A 170 -16.58 -41.99 -2.02
CA ASP A 170 -15.54 -43.00 -1.78
C ASP A 170 -15.41 -43.36 -0.29
N GLN A 171 -14.47 -44.24 0.01
CA GLN A 171 -14.20 -44.66 1.38
C GLN A 171 -13.65 -43.50 2.25
N GLU A 172 -12.88 -42.60 1.66
CA GLU A 172 -12.31 -41.44 2.37
C GLU A 172 -13.43 -40.49 2.82
N LEU A 173 -14.36 -40.19 1.93
CA LEU A 173 -15.54 -39.38 2.27
C LEU A 173 -16.45 -40.05 3.30
N ALA A 174 -16.66 -41.38 3.19
CA ALA A 174 -17.42 -42.11 4.17
C ALA A 174 -16.80 -42.00 5.58
N LEU A 175 -15.49 -42.23 5.68
CA LEU A 175 -14.76 -42.08 6.95
C LEU A 175 -14.79 -40.64 7.48
N ALA A 176 -14.71 -39.65 6.60
CA ALA A 176 -14.83 -38.24 6.98
C ALA A 176 -16.21 -37.90 7.56
N MET A 177 -17.28 -38.48 6.98
CA MET A 177 -18.64 -38.28 7.50
C MET A 177 -18.86 -38.97 8.84
N GLU A 178 -18.36 -40.22 9.00
CA GLU A 178 -18.41 -40.93 10.29
C GLU A 178 -17.69 -40.15 11.39
N ARG A 179 -16.49 -39.62 11.05
CA ARG A 179 -15.73 -38.78 11.97
C ARG A 179 -16.46 -37.51 12.34
N ARG A 180 -17.09 -36.84 11.34
CA ARG A 180 -17.91 -35.67 11.58
C ARG A 180 -19.07 -35.93 12.54
N ALA A 181 -19.82 -37.02 12.33
CA ALA A 181 -20.90 -37.43 13.23
C ALA A 181 -20.35 -37.72 14.64
N TYR A 182 -19.26 -38.46 14.74
CA TYR A 182 -18.60 -38.77 16.00
C TYR A 182 -18.19 -37.51 16.79
N ILE A 183 -17.59 -36.53 16.10
CA ILE A 183 -17.19 -35.24 16.70
C ILE A 183 -18.41 -34.57 17.35
N LEU A 184 -19.52 -34.45 16.62
CA LEU A 184 -20.73 -33.78 17.12
C LEU A 184 -21.36 -34.52 18.33
N GLU A 185 -21.39 -35.84 18.27
CA GLU A 185 -21.97 -36.64 19.36
C GLU A 185 -21.11 -36.62 20.62
N ASN A 186 -19.79 -36.50 20.50
CA ASN A 186 -18.87 -36.63 21.62
C ASN A 186 -18.26 -35.31 22.10
N PHE A 187 -18.54 -34.15 21.45
CA PHE A 187 -17.91 -32.88 21.76
C PHE A 187 -18.13 -32.44 23.24
N ASP A 188 -19.39 -32.40 23.70
CA ASP A 188 -19.67 -32.02 25.10
C ASP A 188 -19.09 -33.03 26.11
N ARG A 189 -18.91 -34.31 25.72
CA ARG A 189 -18.23 -35.32 26.53
C ARG A 189 -16.72 -35.08 26.55
N ALA A 190 -16.13 -34.68 25.42
CA ALA A 190 -14.71 -34.35 25.32
C ALA A 190 -14.32 -33.20 26.24
N ILE A 191 -15.12 -32.13 26.27
CA ILE A 191 -14.94 -31.03 27.22
C ILE A 191 -14.99 -31.56 28.67
N ARG A 192 -16.03 -32.29 29.03
CA ARG A 192 -16.23 -32.75 30.42
C ARG A 192 -15.18 -33.76 30.88
N ASN A 193 -14.67 -34.59 29.98
CA ASN A 193 -13.68 -35.60 30.33
C ASN A 193 -12.22 -35.11 30.15
N GLY A 194 -12.02 -33.86 29.78
CA GLY A 194 -10.70 -33.30 29.61
C GLY A 194 -9.93 -33.92 28.42
N TRP A 195 -10.64 -34.29 27.32
CA TRP A 195 -9.99 -34.76 26.09
C TRP A 195 -9.53 -33.62 25.22
N ILE A 196 -10.00 -32.40 25.46
CA ILE A 196 -9.56 -31.20 24.78
C ILE A 196 -8.48 -30.51 25.62
N HIS A 197 -7.31 -30.35 25.04
CA HIS A 197 -6.13 -29.78 25.66
C HIS A 197 -5.68 -28.54 24.93
N VAL A 198 -4.93 -27.68 25.63
CA VAL A 198 -4.19 -26.56 25.03
C VAL A 198 -2.75 -26.99 24.76
N TYR A 199 -2.31 -26.81 23.53
CA TYR A 199 -0.90 -26.87 23.18
C TYR A 199 -0.42 -25.45 22.97
N TYR A 200 0.78 -25.13 23.43
CA TYR A 200 1.35 -23.80 23.36
C TYR A 200 2.47 -23.75 22.35
N GLN A 201 2.44 -22.77 21.47
CA GLN A 201 3.53 -22.49 20.57
C GLN A 201 4.26 -21.23 21.02
N PRO A 202 5.60 -21.26 21.21
CA PRO A 202 6.36 -20.13 21.73
C PRO A 202 6.43 -19.00 20.72
N VAL A 203 6.25 -17.77 21.19
CA VAL A 203 6.47 -16.50 20.49
C VAL A 203 7.71 -15.82 21.05
N MET A 204 8.68 -15.55 20.18
CA MET A 204 9.98 -15.02 20.57
C MET A 204 10.13 -13.57 20.14
N ARG A 205 10.72 -12.74 20.97
CA ARG A 205 11.12 -11.37 20.64
C ARG A 205 12.29 -11.40 19.66
N THR A 206 12.13 -10.84 18.46
CA THR A 206 13.18 -10.85 17.43
C THR A 206 14.46 -10.16 17.87
N LEU A 207 14.32 -9.06 18.65
CA LEU A 207 15.43 -8.25 19.08
C LEU A 207 16.30 -8.93 20.16
N THR A 208 15.66 -9.61 21.11
CA THR A 208 16.33 -10.21 22.29
C THR A 208 16.49 -11.71 22.21
N GLY A 209 15.71 -12.39 21.37
CA GLY A 209 15.64 -13.85 21.31
C GLY A 209 14.97 -14.47 22.53
N LYS A 210 14.26 -13.69 23.38
CA LYS A 210 13.57 -14.17 24.55
C LYS A 210 12.13 -14.55 24.25
N LEU A 211 11.60 -15.49 25.02
CA LEU A 211 10.19 -15.86 25.02
C LEU A 211 9.36 -14.67 25.54
N CYS A 212 8.49 -14.12 24.71
CA CYS A 212 7.68 -12.94 25.04
C CYS A 212 6.18 -13.19 24.98
N GLY A 213 5.76 -14.34 24.49
CA GLY A 213 4.37 -14.76 24.43
C GLY A 213 4.23 -16.23 24.03
N MET A 214 3.01 -16.70 23.96
CA MET A 214 2.66 -18.04 23.47
C MET A 214 1.32 -17.97 22.77
N GLU A 215 1.11 -18.80 21.75
CA GLU A 215 -0.20 -19.01 21.14
C GLU A 215 -0.83 -20.30 21.68
N ALA A 216 -2.07 -20.22 22.12
CA ALA A 216 -2.88 -21.34 22.61
C ALA A 216 -3.62 -22.01 21.45
N LEU A 217 -3.30 -23.25 21.21
CA LEU A 217 -3.82 -24.05 20.10
C LEU A 217 -4.60 -25.27 20.63
N ALA A 218 -5.87 -25.38 20.27
CA ALA A 218 -6.70 -26.51 20.66
C ALA A 218 -6.16 -27.81 20.09
N ARG A 219 -6.19 -28.89 20.89
CA ARG A 219 -5.92 -30.26 20.49
C ARG A 219 -6.96 -31.18 21.14
N TRP A 220 -7.51 -32.12 20.37
CA TRP A 220 -8.45 -33.08 20.88
C TRP A 220 -7.79 -34.46 20.94
N GLU A 221 -7.46 -34.93 22.14
CA GLU A 221 -6.91 -36.26 22.39
C GLU A 221 -8.05 -37.22 22.65
N ASP A 222 -8.50 -37.88 21.60
CA ASP A 222 -9.67 -38.73 21.60
C ASP A 222 -9.31 -40.19 21.87
N PRO A 223 -10.06 -40.91 22.73
CA PRO A 223 -9.77 -42.32 23.07
C PRO A 223 -9.93 -43.27 21.85
N VAL A 224 -10.65 -42.89 20.79
CA VAL A 224 -10.90 -43.73 19.60
C VAL A 224 -10.02 -43.29 18.43
N TYR A 225 -9.93 -41.99 18.17
CA TYR A 225 -9.21 -41.41 17.03
C TYR A 225 -7.80 -40.93 17.37
N GLY A 226 -7.39 -40.97 18.64
CA GLY A 226 -6.12 -40.43 19.11
C GLY A 226 -6.07 -38.90 19.01
N LEU A 227 -4.88 -38.34 18.76
CA LEU A 227 -4.69 -36.88 18.65
C LEU A 227 -5.27 -36.36 17.35
N MET A 228 -6.40 -35.65 17.44
CA MET A 228 -7.05 -34.99 16.31
C MET A 228 -6.55 -33.52 16.19
N PRO A 229 -6.00 -33.13 15.03
CA PRO A 229 -5.60 -31.76 14.77
C PRO A 229 -6.82 -30.82 14.57
N PRO A 230 -6.69 -29.52 14.83
CA PRO A 230 -7.77 -28.51 14.71
C PRO A 230 -8.55 -28.57 13.40
N ALA A 231 -7.87 -28.75 12.27
CA ALA A 231 -8.47 -28.83 10.95
C ALA A 231 -9.57 -29.91 10.81
N LEU A 232 -9.59 -30.96 11.69
CA LEU A 232 -10.61 -31.99 11.63
C LEU A 232 -11.89 -31.66 12.39
N PHE A 233 -11.84 -30.80 13.41
CA PHE A 233 -13.00 -30.54 14.26
C PHE A 233 -13.47 -29.09 14.30
N ILE A 234 -12.60 -28.10 14.13
CA ILE A 234 -12.98 -26.66 14.20
C ILE A 234 -14.11 -26.36 13.19
N HIS A 235 -13.90 -26.67 11.91
CA HIS A 235 -14.90 -26.44 10.88
C HIS A 235 -16.22 -27.18 11.13
N VAL A 236 -16.16 -28.38 11.70
CA VAL A 236 -17.36 -29.15 12.09
C VAL A 236 -18.12 -28.42 13.20
N LEU A 237 -17.43 -27.88 14.20
CA LEU A 237 -18.03 -27.13 15.31
C LEU A 237 -18.59 -25.79 14.84
N GLU A 238 -17.92 -25.09 13.95
CA GLU A 238 -18.40 -23.83 13.33
C GLU A 238 -19.71 -24.06 12.56
N GLU A 239 -19.74 -25.04 11.64
CA GLU A 239 -20.93 -25.35 10.86
C GLU A 239 -22.14 -25.74 11.72
N ASN A 240 -21.91 -26.22 12.94
CA ASN A 240 -22.96 -26.65 13.88
C ASN A 240 -23.15 -25.69 15.06
N LEU A 241 -22.58 -24.46 14.99
CA LEU A 241 -22.74 -23.39 15.97
C LEU A 241 -22.27 -23.76 17.38
N LEU A 242 -21.21 -24.59 17.48
CA LEU A 242 -20.68 -25.09 18.74
C LEU A 242 -19.32 -24.52 19.10
N ILE A 243 -18.70 -23.77 18.20
CA ILE A 243 -17.31 -23.28 18.31
C ILE A 243 -17.08 -22.43 19.57
N HIS A 244 -18.02 -21.56 19.93
CA HIS A 244 -17.95 -20.72 21.13
C HIS A 244 -17.71 -21.53 22.43
N LYS A 245 -18.23 -22.75 22.53
CA LYS A 245 -17.96 -23.62 23.68
C LYS A 245 -16.51 -24.08 23.72
N LEU A 246 -15.90 -24.33 22.55
CA LEU A 246 -14.50 -24.71 22.45
C LEU A 246 -13.61 -23.54 22.86
N ASP A 247 -13.84 -22.36 22.28
CA ASP A 247 -12.98 -21.20 22.45
C ASP A 247 -13.02 -20.73 23.91
N LEU A 248 -14.22 -20.66 24.54
CA LEU A 248 -14.34 -20.38 25.96
C LEU A 248 -13.69 -21.47 26.84
N HIS A 249 -13.72 -22.74 26.41
CA HIS A 249 -13.01 -23.80 27.13
C HIS A 249 -11.49 -23.63 27.06
N ILE A 250 -10.95 -23.24 25.88
CA ILE A 250 -9.53 -22.95 25.73
C ILE A 250 -9.11 -21.78 26.64
N VAL A 251 -9.88 -20.66 26.63
CA VAL A 251 -9.62 -19.53 27.55
C VAL A 251 -9.57 -20.00 29.01
N ARG A 252 -10.50 -20.84 29.42
CA ARG A 252 -10.51 -21.39 30.80
C ARG A 252 -9.25 -22.18 31.10
N LEU A 253 -8.84 -23.11 30.23
CA LEU A 253 -7.63 -23.91 30.41
C LEU A 253 -6.38 -23.05 30.48
N VAL A 254 -6.28 -22.00 29.63
CA VAL A 254 -5.18 -21.03 29.69
C VAL A 254 -5.14 -20.31 31.04
N CYS A 255 -6.29 -19.85 31.55
CA CYS A 255 -6.39 -19.21 32.85
C CYS A 255 -6.03 -20.15 34.01
N GLU A 256 -6.41 -21.43 33.92
CA GLU A 256 -6.04 -22.47 34.89
C GLU A 256 -4.53 -22.72 34.91
N ASP A 257 -3.92 -22.82 33.72
CA ASP A 257 -2.47 -22.97 33.58
C ASP A 257 -1.72 -21.76 34.13
N TYR A 258 -2.16 -20.53 33.80
CA TYR A 258 -1.61 -19.30 34.37
C TYR A 258 -1.60 -19.35 35.91
N ARG A 259 -2.78 -19.67 36.49
CA ARG A 259 -2.94 -19.68 37.95
C ARG A 259 -2.08 -20.73 38.63
N ARG A 260 -1.97 -21.91 38.01
CA ARG A 260 -1.12 -23.00 38.51
C ARG A 260 0.35 -22.59 38.56
N GLU A 261 0.87 -21.94 37.49
CA GLU A 261 2.28 -21.58 37.39
C GLU A 261 2.62 -20.40 38.28
N VAL A 262 1.78 -19.37 38.34
CA VAL A 262 1.97 -18.21 39.24
C VAL A 262 1.95 -18.68 40.71
N ASN A 263 1.05 -19.58 41.09
CA ASN A 263 1.01 -20.13 42.45
C ASN A 263 2.24 -21.00 42.80
N ALA A 264 2.86 -21.61 41.79
CA ALA A 264 4.14 -22.31 41.93
C ALA A 264 5.36 -21.37 42.00
N GLY A 265 5.16 -20.06 41.81
CA GLY A 265 6.21 -19.04 41.79
C GLY A 265 6.96 -18.94 40.48
N HIS A 266 6.47 -19.53 39.42
CA HIS A 266 7.06 -19.45 38.10
C HIS A 266 6.63 -18.17 37.35
N ARG A 267 7.49 -17.68 36.46
CA ARG A 267 7.13 -16.62 35.51
C ARG A 267 6.18 -17.19 34.45
N PHE A 268 5.26 -16.34 33.98
CA PHE A 268 4.36 -16.66 32.88
C PHE A 268 4.42 -15.53 31.85
N VAL A 269 4.18 -15.83 30.60
CA VAL A 269 4.16 -14.85 29.49
C VAL A 269 2.74 -14.72 28.95
N PRO A 270 2.38 -13.61 28.30
CA PRO A 270 1.07 -13.46 27.68
C PRO A 270 0.74 -14.58 26.70
N VAL A 271 -0.54 -14.95 26.64
CA VAL A 271 -1.04 -16.01 25.76
C VAL A 271 -2.11 -15.45 24.85
N SER A 272 -1.95 -15.67 23.56
CA SER A 272 -2.98 -15.38 22.58
C SER A 272 -3.81 -16.61 22.25
N PHE A 273 -5.07 -16.42 21.90
CA PHE A 273 -5.97 -17.47 21.46
C PHE A 273 -6.91 -16.96 20.37
N ASN A 274 -7.32 -17.89 19.50
CA ASN A 274 -8.19 -17.61 18.38
C ASN A 274 -9.65 -17.52 18.79
N LEU A 275 -10.40 -16.57 18.20
CA LEU A 275 -11.86 -16.51 18.23
C LEU A 275 -12.41 -16.69 16.81
N SER A 276 -13.52 -17.44 16.71
CA SER A 276 -14.30 -17.53 15.49
C SER A 276 -15.26 -16.36 15.36
N ARG A 277 -15.62 -15.98 14.12
CA ARG A 277 -16.68 -15.00 13.88
C ARG A 277 -17.98 -15.36 14.61
N LEU A 278 -18.30 -16.65 14.69
CA LEU A 278 -19.52 -17.12 15.30
C LEU A 278 -19.60 -16.84 16.80
N ASP A 279 -18.49 -16.66 17.49
CA ASP A 279 -18.46 -16.32 18.91
C ASP A 279 -19.13 -14.96 19.15
N PHE A 280 -18.94 -14.00 18.24
CA PHE A 280 -19.56 -12.68 18.31
C PHE A 280 -21.07 -12.71 18.06
N ASP A 281 -21.56 -13.71 17.34
CA ASP A 281 -22.97 -13.87 16.98
C ASP A 281 -23.75 -14.75 18.00
N LEU A 282 -23.07 -15.68 18.68
CA LEU A 282 -23.69 -16.73 19.50
C LEU A 282 -23.79 -16.39 20.97
N CYS A 283 -22.91 -15.53 21.52
CA CYS A 283 -22.90 -15.16 22.93
C CYS A 283 -22.31 -13.74 23.10
N ASP A 284 -22.43 -13.19 24.31
CA ASP A 284 -21.65 -12.01 24.70
C ASP A 284 -20.22 -12.47 25.06
N ILE A 285 -19.40 -12.62 24.02
CA ILE A 285 -18.08 -13.25 24.14
C ILE A 285 -17.17 -12.50 25.10
N LEU A 286 -17.26 -11.16 25.13
CA LEU A 286 -16.46 -10.34 26.06
C LEU A 286 -16.85 -10.59 27.52
N ASP A 287 -18.15 -10.64 27.82
CA ASP A 287 -18.62 -10.88 29.19
C ASP A 287 -18.25 -12.29 29.67
N GLU A 288 -18.42 -13.30 28.82
CA GLU A 288 -18.03 -14.69 29.12
C GLU A 288 -16.52 -14.83 29.39
N ILE A 289 -15.67 -14.21 28.56
CA ILE A 289 -14.21 -14.18 28.78
C ILE A 289 -13.88 -13.44 30.07
N ASN A 290 -14.50 -12.29 30.33
CA ASN A 290 -14.28 -11.53 31.56
C ASN A 290 -14.63 -12.33 32.81
N GLN A 291 -15.73 -13.08 32.79
CA GLN A 291 -16.09 -13.95 33.91
C GLN A 291 -15.03 -15.02 34.18
N ILE A 292 -14.47 -15.63 33.13
CA ILE A 292 -13.42 -16.65 33.26
C ILE A 292 -12.13 -16.02 33.81
N VAL A 293 -11.70 -14.91 33.20
CA VAL A 293 -10.45 -14.20 33.56
C VAL A 293 -10.51 -13.70 35.01
N LEU A 294 -11.66 -13.12 35.43
CA LEU A 294 -11.89 -12.65 36.79
C LEU A 294 -11.92 -13.82 37.79
N ALA A 295 -12.58 -14.92 37.45
CA ALA A 295 -12.67 -16.10 38.35
C ALA A 295 -11.29 -16.71 38.65
N HIS A 296 -10.35 -16.60 37.73
CA HIS A 296 -8.98 -17.10 37.87
C HIS A 296 -7.97 -16.03 38.27
N GLU A 297 -8.42 -14.78 38.49
CA GLU A 297 -7.57 -13.63 38.83
C GLU A 297 -6.39 -13.43 37.86
N VAL A 298 -6.65 -13.58 36.54
CA VAL A 298 -5.63 -13.38 35.49
C VAL A 298 -5.61 -11.89 35.09
N PRO A 299 -4.45 -11.23 35.05
CA PRO A 299 -4.36 -9.89 34.50
C PRO A 299 -4.75 -9.89 33.01
N LYS A 300 -5.50 -8.89 32.55
CA LYS A 300 -6.00 -8.82 31.16
C LYS A 300 -4.90 -8.69 30.13
N ASP A 301 -3.79 -8.07 30.50
CA ASP A 301 -2.59 -7.97 29.65
C ASP A 301 -1.83 -9.29 29.47
N MET A 302 -2.28 -10.35 30.13
CA MET A 302 -1.76 -11.72 29.94
C MET A 302 -2.59 -12.54 28.94
N ILE A 303 -3.66 -11.98 28.41
CA ILE A 303 -4.58 -12.64 27.49
C ILE A 303 -4.77 -11.76 26.25
N HIS A 304 -4.50 -12.32 25.06
CA HIS A 304 -4.65 -11.61 23.78
C HIS A 304 -5.63 -12.37 22.88
N VAL A 305 -6.44 -11.61 22.16
CA VAL A 305 -7.49 -12.16 21.27
C VAL A 305 -7.01 -12.11 19.82
N GLU A 306 -7.07 -13.25 19.13
CA GLU A 306 -6.73 -13.34 17.71
C GLU A 306 -8.00 -13.45 16.86
N ILE A 307 -8.06 -12.69 15.78
CA ILE A 307 -9.19 -12.63 14.85
C ILE A 307 -8.66 -12.69 13.42
N THR A 308 -9.17 -13.62 12.61
CA THR A 308 -8.71 -13.78 11.21
C THR A 308 -9.22 -12.65 10.30
N GLU A 309 -8.45 -12.31 9.26
CA GLU A 309 -8.84 -11.33 8.24
C GLU A 309 -10.21 -11.63 7.62
N SER A 310 -10.49 -12.89 7.36
CA SER A 310 -11.74 -13.35 6.71
C SER A 310 -13.02 -13.02 7.49
N MET A 311 -12.92 -12.88 8.82
CA MET A 311 -14.06 -12.52 9.67
C MET A 311 -14.55 -11.08 9.46
N LEU A 312 -13.69 -10.20 8.93
CA LEU A 312 -13.87 -8.75 8.89
C LEU A 312 -14.31 -8.24 7.51
N SER A 313 -14.65 -9.13 6.59
CA SER A 313 -14.87 -8.81 5.17
C SER A 313 -16.09 -7.95 4.83
N ASP A 314 -17.05 -7.74 5.74
CA ASP A 314 -18.35 -7.10 5.44
C ASP A 314 -18.78 -6.00 6.41
N ASN A 315 -17.92 -5.03 6.73
CA ASN A 315 -18.31 -3.81 7.47
C ASN A 315 -19.31 -4.10 8.64
N ASP A 316 -19.03 -5.17 9.37
CA ASP A 316 -19.91 -5.65 10.43
C ASP A 316 -19.78 -4.74 11.66
N ILE A 317 -20.81 -3.92 11.86
CA ILE A 317 -20.86 -2.94 12.96
C ILE A 317 -20.79 -3.64 14.31
N HIS A 318 -21.36 -4.86 14.43
CA HIS A 318 -21.38 -5.61 15.68
C HIS A 318 -19.98 -6.10 16.07
N VAL A 319 -19.26 -6.72 15.14
CA VAL A 319 -17.87 -7.18 15.36
C VAL A 319 -16.98 -6.00 15.71
N ARG A 320 -17.10 -4.88 14.97
CA ARG A 320 -16.33 -3.66 15.26
C ARG A 320 -16.56 -3.14 16.66
N HIS A 321 -17.82 -3.02 17.06
CA HIS A 321 -18.18 -2.52 18.39
C HIS A 321 -17.63 -3.44 19.50
N THR A 322 -17.74 -4.75 19.34
CA THR A 322 -17.22 -5.71 20.32
C THR A 322 -15.69 -5.65 20.40
N MET A 323 -14.99 -5.44 19.28
CA MET A 323 -13.53 -5.23 19.29
C MET A 323 -13.14 -3.92 20.04
N GLU A 324 -13.89 -2.84 19.84
CA GLU A 324 -13.68 -1.59 20.60
C GLU A 324 -13.89 -1.83 22.10
N LEU A 325 -14.89 -2.62 22.48
CA LEU A 325 -15.12 -3.00 23.87
C LEU A 325 -13.98 -3.85 24.46
N PHE A 326 -13.39 -4.78 23.69
CA PHE A 326 -12.19 -5.50 24.12
C PHE A 326 -11.01 -4.56 24.45
N HIS A 327 -10.77 -3.58 23.57
CA HIS A 327 -9.72 -2.57 23.82
C HIS A 327 -10.02 -1.70 25.05
N ASP A 328 -11.29 -1.22 25.19
CA ASP A 328 -11.71 -0.38 26.31
C ASP A 328 -11.57 -1.12 27.65
N ASP A 329 -11.74 -2.43 27.60
CA ASP A 329 -11.62 -3.32 28.75
C ASP A 329 -10.18 -3.76 29.03
N GLY A 330 -9.23 -3.42 28.16
CA GLY A 330 -7.79 -3.61 28.34
C GLY A 330 -7.18 -4.86 27.70
N TYR A 331 -7.91 -5.55 26.84
CA TYR A 331 -7.35 -6.64 26.04
C TYR A 331 -6.65 -6.13 24.79
N GLN A 332 -5.64 -6.88 24.31
CA GLN A 332 -5.07 -6.70 22.99
C GLN A 332 -5.81 -7.54 21.97
N VAL A 333 -6.04 -6.96 20.80
CA VAL A 333 -6.68 -7.65 19.66
C VAL A 333 -5.70 -7.72 18.50
N TRP A 334 -5.40 -8.92 18.06
CA TRP A 334 -4.45 -9.23 17.01
C TRP A 334 -5.17 -9.71 15.75
N MET A 335 -4.64 -9.33 14.60
CA MET A 335 -5.12 -9.82 13.32
C MET A 335 -4.30 -11.03 12.90
N ASP A 336 -4.98 -12.16 12.69
CA ASP A 336 -4.39 -13.38 12.21
C ASP A 336 -4.52 -13.55 10.69
N ASP A 337 -3.64 -14.37 10.07
CA ASP A 337 -3.61 -14.70 8.64
C ASP A 337 -3.54 -13.47 7.72
N PHE A 338 -2.82 -12.41 8.10
CA PHE A 338 -2.73 -11.17 7.32
C PHE A 338 -2.22 -11.42 5.90
N GLY A 339 -3.04 -11.05 4.92
CA GLY A 339 -2.74 -11.15 3.48
C GLY A 339 -3.34 -12.37 2.80
N SER A 340 -4.11 -13.21 3.50
CA SER A 340 -4.84 -14.34 2.91
C SER A 340 -6.09 -13.91 2.14
N GLY A 341 -6.62 -12.68 2.38
CA GLY A 341 -7.86 -12.13 1.84
C GLY A 341 -7.70 -11.02 0.81
N TYR A 342 -8.81 -10.62 0.16
CA TYR A 342 -8.85 -9.61 -0.90
C TYR A 342 -8.97 -8.15 -0.40
N SER A 343 -9.12 -7.88 0.90
CA SER A 343 -9.56 -6.58 1.42
C SER A 343 -8.67 -6.00 2.52
N THR A 344 -7.48 -6.52 2.74
CA THR A 344 -6.57 -6.30 3.88
C THR A 344 -6.38 -4.83 4.29
N LEU A 345 -6.19 -3.89 3.34
CA LEU A 345 -5.96 -2.47 3.66
C LEU A 345 -7.22 -1.74 4.16
N ASN A 346 -8.40 -2.14 3.70
CA ASN A 346 -9.65 -1.55 4.17
C ASN A 346 -9.94 -1.96 5.61
N VAL A 347 -9.62 -3.20 5.97
CA VAL A 347 -9.77 -3.71 7.33
C VAL A 347 -8.90 -2.92 8.30
N LEU A 348 -7.62 -2.70 8.00
CA LEU A 348 -6.71 -1.89 8.83
C LEU A 348 -7.11 -0.41 8.96
N LYS A 349 -7.85 0.11 7.99
CA LYS A 349 -8.39 1.47 8.06
C LYS A 349 -9.59 1.56 9.01
N ASP A 350 -10.45 0.53 8.99
CA ASP A 350 -11.75 0.56 9.64
C ASP A 350 -11.74 -0.07 11.05
N TYR A 351 -10.75 -0.92 11.37
CA TYR A 351 -10.60 -1.62 12.64
C TYR A 351 -9.24 -1.31 13.28
N LYS A 352 -9.22 -1.22 14.60
CA LYS A 352 -8.00 -1.03 15.37
C LYS A 352 -7.43 -2.38 15.81
N PHE A 353 -6.15 -2.60 15.52
CA PHE A 353 -5.41 -3.77 15.97
C PHE A 353 -4.15 -3.34 16.70
N ASP A 354 -3.72 -4.14 17.67
CA ASP A 354 -2.45 -3.96 18.38
C ASP A 354 -1.30 -4.65 17.64
N GLU A 355 -1.57 -5.80 17.01
CA GLU A 355 -0.59 -6.62 16.31
C GLU A 355 -1.19 -7.29 15.08
N ILE A 356 -0.36 -7.49 14.05
CA ILE A 356 -0.68 -8.31 12.88
C ILE A 356 0.27 -9.50 12.77
N LYS A 357 -0.29 -10.69 12.49
CA LYS A 357 0.44 -11.94 12.27
C LYS A 357 0.63 -12.14 10.76
N ILE A 358 1.88 -12.16 10.31
CA ILE A 358 2.26 -12.27 8.89
C ILE A 358 2.63 -13.71 8.60
N ASP A 359 1.83 -14.39 7.75
CA ASP A 359 2.10 -15.77 7.35
C ASP A 359 3.31 -15.85 6.40
N MET A 360 4.34 -16.58 6.84
CA MET A 360 5.58 -16.80 6.07
C MET A 360 5.41 -17.74 4.87
N ARG A 361 4.21 -18.32 4.65
CA ARG A 361 3.90 -19.01 3.38
C ARG A 361 4.04 -18.09 2.18
N PHE A 362 3.92 -16.76 2.37
CA PHE A 362 4.32 -15.77 1.37
C PHE A 362 5.81 -15.82 0.99
N LEU A 363 6.68 -16.45 1.80
CA LEU A 363 8.10 -16.67 1.51
C LEU A 363 8.40 -18.08 0.96
N SER A 364 7.40 -18.93 0.75
CA SER A 364 7.60 -20.30 0.20
C SER A 364 8.28 -20.29 -1.17
N ASP A 365 8.05 -19.24 -1.96
CA ASP A 365 8.91 -18.86 -3.08
C ASP A 365 10.00 -17.90 -2.57
N SER A 366 11.23 -18.38 -2.40
CA SER A 366 12.39 -17.63 -1.93
C SER A 366 12.81 -16.44 -2.82
N GLY A 367 11.83 -15.84 -3.53
CA GLY A 367 12.00 -14.75 -4.47
C GLY A 367 12.18 -13.40 -3.77
N GLU A 368 12.99 -12.53 -4.38
CA GLU A 368 13.19 -11.13 -3.96
C GLU A 368 11.87 -10.35 -3.84
N ARG A 369 10.87 -10.70 -4.68
CA ARG A 369 9.54 -10.07 -4.67
C ARG A 369 8.79 -10.33 -3.36
N SER A 370 8.79 -11.54 -2.84
CA SER A 370 8.14 -11.92 -1.59
C SER A 370 8.76 -11.18 -0.40
N ARG A 371 10.10 -11.08 -0.37
CA ARG A 371 10.82 -10.29 0.65
C ARG A 371 10.45 -8.81 0.60
N LYS A 372 10.35 -8.21 -0.59
CA LYS A 372 9.90 -6.80 -0.76
C LYS A 372 8.48 -6.59 -0.26
N ILE A 373 7.56 -7.54 -0.50
CA ILE A 373 6.18 -7.45 -0.02
C ILE A 373 6.17 -7.46 1.53
N ILE A 374 6.83 -8.42 2.17
CA ILE A 374 6.88 -8.49 3.64
C ILE A 374 7.52 -7.24 4.23
N THR A 375 8.62 -6.74 3.63
CA THR A 375 9.25 -5.48 4.04
C THR A 375 8.25 -4.33 3.98
N SER A 376 7.44 -4.24 2.92
CA SER A 376 6.41 -3.19 2.77
C SER A 376 5.28 -3.34 3.78
N VAL A 377 4.89 -4.56 4.14
CA VAL A 377 3.87 -4.83 5.17
C VAL A 377 4.38 -4.38 6.54
N VAL A 378 5.60 -4.77 6.91
CA VAL A 378 6.22 -4.34 8.18
C VAL A 378 6.36 -2.82 8.23
N ASP A 379 6.85 -2.18 7.16
CA ASP A 379 6.97 -0.72 7.06
C ASP A 379 5.61 -0.01 7.23
N MET A 380 4.57 -0.53 6.59
CA MET A 380 3.22 -0.02 6.71
C MET A 380 2.69 -0.15 8.15
N ALA A 381 2.80 -1.34 8.76
CA ALA A 381 2.35 -1.60 10.13
C ALA A 381 3.02 -0.63 11.12
N LYS A 382 4.34 -0.44 11.01
CA LYS A 382 5.11 0.52 11.82
C LYS A 382 4.62 1.96 11.67
N LYS A 383 4.32 2.40 10.43
CA LYS A 383 3.83 3.76 10.17
C LYS A 383 2.46 4.05 10.76
N ILE A 384 1.63 3.04 10.93
CA ILE A 384 0.31 3.17 11.56
C ILE A 384 0.30 2.76 13.04
N GLY A 385 1.48 2.41 13.61
CA GLY A 385 1.66 2.11 15.02
C GLY A 385 1.19 0.72 15.47
N ILE A 386 1.10 -0.23 14.54
CA ILE A 386 0.72 -1.63 14.79
C ILE A 386 1.99 -2.48 14.88
N GLN A 387 2.02 -3.43 15.82
CA GLN A 387 3.10 -4.41 15.97
C GLN A 387 3.02 -5.50 14.91
N THR A 388 4.13 -6.20 14.69
CA THR A 388 4.19 -7.30 13.71
C THR A 388 4.76 -8.57 14.32
N LEU A 389 4.10 -9.69 14.06
CA LEU A 389 4.55 -11.04 14.35
C LEU A 389 4.67 -11.81 13.03
N ALA A 390 5.78 -12.46 12.77
CA ALA A 390 5.94 -13.33 11.61
C ALA A 390 5.79 -14.80 12.04
N GLU A 391 4.88 -15.50 11.39
CA GLU A 391 4.59 -16.90 11.62
C GLU A 391 5.33 -17.84 10.66
N GLY A 392 5.51 -19.09 11.04
CA GLY A 392 6.09 -20.13 10.21
C GLY A 392 7.58 -19.94 9.93
N VAL A 393 8.33 -19.37 10.87
CA VAL A 393 9.79 -19.24 10.77
C VAL A 393 10.43 -20.61 11.01
N GLU A 394 11.15 -21.13 9.99
CA GLU A 394 11.72 -22.46 10.01
C GLU A 394 13.26 -22.48 10.01
N ASN A 395 13.92 -21.39 9.62
CA ASN A 395 15.36 -21.34 9.48
C ASN A 395 15.98 -19.97 9.82
N GLU A 396 17.30 -19.97 10.05
CA GLU A 396 18.07 -18.80 10.45
C GLU A 396 18.06 -17.68 9.40
N SER A 397 18.02 -18.01 8.10
CA SER A 397 17.98 -17.01 7.03
C SER A 397 16.67 -16.19 7.05
N GLN A 398 15.55 -16.82 7.39
CA GLN A 398 14.26 -16.12 7.59
C GLN A 398 14.32 -15.24 8.83
N LEU A 399 14.89 -15.75 9.93
CA LEU A 399 15.09 -14.99 11.16
C LEU A 399 15.95 -13.73 10.92
N ASP A 400 17.07 -13.87 10.25
CA ASP A 400 17.96 -12.75 9.93
C ASP A 400 17.29 -11.71 9.03
N PHE A 401 16.49 -12.15 8.07
CA PHE A 401 15.71 -11.26 7.24
C PHE A 401 14.69 -10.47 8.06
N LEU A 402 13.91 -11.13 8.92
CA LEU A 402 12.90 -10.50 9.77
C LEU A 402 13.52 -9.52 10.76
N ARG A 403 14.68 -9.88 11.33
CA ARG A 403 15.44 -8.98 12.21
C ARG A 403 15.89 -7.72 11.47
N LYS A 404 16.35 -7.85 10.23
CA LYS A 404 16.80 -6.72 9.40
C LYS A 404 15.70 -5.73 9.07
N ILE A 405 14.49 -6.22 8.80
CA ILE A 405 13.35 -5.36 8.52
C ILE A 405 12.60 -4.86 9.78
N GLY A 406 13.07 -5.25 10.97
CA GLY A 406 12.52 -4.79 12.24
C GLY A 406 11.17 -5.42 12.62
N CYS A 407 10.88 -6.66 12.18
CA CYS A 407 9.73 -7.42 12.69
C CYS A 407 9.94 -7.72 14.19
N GLU A 408 8.96 -7.43 15.05
CA GLU A 408 9.11 -7.47 16.51
C GLU A 408 9.11 -8.87 17.09
N LYS A 409 8.17 -9.68 16.65
CA LYS A 409 7.95 -11.02 17.20
C LYS A 409 7.99 -12.05 16.09
N ILE A 410 8.35 -13.25 16.43
CA ILE A 410 8.47 -14.38 15.53
C ILE A 410 7.95 -15.64 16.18
N GLN A 411 7.32 -16.48 15.37
CA GLN A 411 6.79 -17.77 15.75
C GLN A 411 7.09 -18.78 14.64
N GLY A 412 7.43 -20.02 14.99
CA GLY A 412 7.65 -21.06 14.00
C GLY A 412 8.44 -22.24 14.52
N TYR A 413 8.59 -23.25 13.68
CA TYR A 413 9.25 -24.51 14.04
C TYR A 413 10.75 -24.37 14.34
N TYR A 414 11.35 -23.24 13.95
CA TYR A 414 12.74 -22.93 14.32
C TYR A 414 12.92 -22.83 15.84
N TYR A 415 11.93 -22.32 16.57
CA TYR A 415 11.97 -22.21 18.03
C TYR A 415 11.21 -23.31 18.74
N GLY A 416 10.12 -23.80 18.16
CA GLY A 416 9.34 -24.89 18.75
C GLY A 416 8.05 -25.18 17.99
N LYS A 417 7.66 -26.43 18.00
CA LYS A 417 6.32 -26.86 17.60
C LYS A 417 5.35 -26.64 18.73
N PRO A 418 4.03 -26.54 18.45
CA PRO A 418 3.02 -26.56 19.51
C PRO A 418 3.22 -27.79 20.41
N GLN A 419 3.30 -27.59 21.70
CA GLN A 419 3.57 -28.62 22.69
C GLN A 419 2.63 -28.49 23.92
N PRO A 420 2.30 -29.58 24.60
CA PRO A 420 1.64 -29.51 25.89
C PRO A 420 2.45 -28.68 26.88
N PHE A 421 1.77 -27.99 27.80
CA PHE A 421 2.43 -27.08 28.74
C PHE A 421 3.54 -27.79 29.54
N ASP A 422 3.24 -28.97 30.10
CA ASP A 422 4.12 -29.67 31.03
C ASP A 422 5.38 -30.26 30.37
N ASP A 423 5.34 -30.58 29.07
CA ASP A 423 6.45 -31.27 28.41
C ASP A 423 7.48 -30.31 27.76
N GLY A 424 7.05 -29.15 27.29
CA GLY A 424 7.88 -28.23 26.51
C GLY A 424 8.00 -26.83 27.12
N VAL A 425 6.86 -26.23 27.41
CA VAL A 425 6.80 -24.81 27.78
C VAL A 425 7.34 -24.57 29.20
N ARG A 426 7.03 -25.48 30.15
CA ARG A 426 7.53 -25.34 31.53
C ARG A 426 9.05 -25.31 31.57
N LYS A 427 9.75 -26.12 30.79
CA LYS A 427 11.21 -26.12 30.71
C LYS A 427 11.78 -24.83 30.14
N LEU A 428 11.04 -24.17 29.22
CA LEU A 428 11.42 -22.83 28.72
C LEU A 428 11.22 -21.78 29.81
N LEU A 429 10.11 -21.84 30.54
CA LEU A 429 9.79 -20.91 31.63
C LEU A 429 10.73 -21.03 32.85
N GLU A 430 11.21 -22.24 33.16
CA GLU A 430 12.20 -22.49 34.21
C GLU A 430 13.57 -21.87 33.92
N THR A 431 13.86 -21.56 32.65
CA THR A 431 15.10 -20.90 32.25
C THR A 431 14.91 -19.37 32.29
N GLU A 432 14.97 -18.75 33.45
CA GLU A 432 14.70 -17.31 33.68
C GLU A 432 15.40 -16.38 32.70
N GLU A 433 16.62 -16.69 32.26
CA GLU A 433 17.38 -15.88 31.29
C GLU A 433 16.75 -15.83 29.91
N LYS A 434 15.91 -16.83 29.55
CA LYS A 434 15.26 -16.95 28.24
C LYS A 434 13.83 -16.38 28.21
N VAL A 435 13.29 -15.98 29.35
CA VAL A 435 11.93 -15.45 29.44
C VAL A 435 12.00 -13.93 29.59
N GLU A 436 11.13 -13.23 28.88
CA GLU A 436 10.99 -11.78 28.97
C GLU A 436 10.23 -11.42 30.25
N GLU A 437 10.76 -10.47 31.03
CA GLU A 437 10.06 -9.96 32.21
C GLU A 437 8.92 -9.04 31.79
N ALA A 438 7.80 -9.05 32.48
CA ALA A 438 6.61 -8.28 32.15
C ALA A 438 6.89 -6.76 32.01
N ALA A 439 7.81 -6.20 32.83
CA ALA A 439 8.22 -4.80 32.72
C ALA A 439 9.00 -4.53 31.41
N LEU A 440 9.84 -5.49 31.01
CA LEU A 440 10.58 -5.44 29.75
C LEU A 440 9.67 -5.66 28.53
N GLY A 441 8.62 -6.45 28.65
CA GLY A 441 7.63 -6.67 27.60
C GLY A 441 7.06 -5.35 27.08
N ARG A 442 6.51 -4.53 27.97
CA ARG A 442 5.97 -3.20 27.62
C ARG A 442 7.02 -2.25 27.03
N TYR A 443 8.24 -2.33 27.53
CA TYR A 443 9.37 -1.55 27.02
C TYR A 443 9.71 -1.94 25.57
N TYR A 444 9.84 -3.22 25.27
CA TYR A 444 10.11 -3.70 23.93
C TYR A 444 8.92 -3.55 22.99
N ASP A 445 7.69 -3.58 23.47
CA ASP A 445 6.49 -3.31 22.68
C ASP A 445 6.45 -1.85 22.18
N GLN A 446 6.94 -0.89 22.98
CA GLN A 446 7.09 0.50 22.52
C GLN A 446 8.18 0.62 21.46
N ILE A 447 9.33 -0.04 21.67
CA ILE A 447 10.45 -0.06 20.72
C ILE A 447 10.03 -0.75 19.44
N GLY A 448 9.23 -1.79 19.54
CA GLY A 448 8.70 -2.54 18.43
C GLY A 448 7.94 -1.67 17.42
N LYS A 449 7.28 -0.61 17.83
CA LYS A 449 6.57 0.34 16.98
C LYS A 449 7.48 1.28 16.17
N VAL A 450 8.78 1.28 16.44
CA VAL A 450 9.76 2.13 15.73
C VAL A 450 10.04 1.56 14.35
N ASN A 451 9.94 2.40 13.34
CA ASN A 451 10.33 2.01 11.99
C ASN A 451 11.85 1.97 11.84
N LEU A 452 12.38 0.77 11.62
CA LEU A 452 13.82 0.54 11.42
C LEU A 452 14.19 0.41 9.93
N ILE A 453 13.22 0.53 9.02
CA ILE A 453 13.42 0.49 7.57
C ILE A 453 13.74 1.91 7.10
N ASP A 454 15.03 2.22 6.94
CA ASP A 454 15.51 3.54 6.53
C ASP A 454 16.79 3.39 5.69
N GLU A 455 16.98 4.28 4.72
CA GLU A 455 18.18 4.32 3.90
C GLU A 455 19.38 4.93 4.63
N ARG A 456 19.17 5.59 5.76
CA ARG A 456 20.23 6.16 6.61
C ARG A 456 20.87 5.08 7.47
N CYS A 457 22.05 5.37 8.05
CA CYS A 457 22.66 4.52 9.06
C CYS A 457 21.89 4.61 10.37
N ILE A 458 21.20 3.52 10.75
CA ILE A 458 20.34 3.45 11.95
C ILE A 458 20.88 2.40 12.92
N ALA A 459 20.86 2.74 14.20
CA ALA A 459 21.08 1.81 15.31
C ALA A 459 20.02 2.00 16.40
N LEU A 460 19.72 0.93 17.12
CA LEU A 460 19.15 0.99 18.46
C LEU A 460 20.30 0.85 19.47
N ALA A 461 20.41 1.82 20.37
CA ALA A 461 21.40 1.84 21.43
C ALA A 461 20.70 1.83 22.79
N GLU A 462 20.87 0.76 23.54
CA GLU A 462 20.41 0.69 24.94
C GLU A 462 21.46 1.32 25.84
N TYR A 463 21.06 2.27 26.69
CA TYR A 463 21.91 2.96 27.64
C TYR A 463 21.37 2.78 29.07
N ASP A 464 22.15 2.16 29.95
CA ASP A 464 21.78 1.86 31.36
C ASP A 464 22.31 2.90 32.38
N GLY A 465 22.75 4.06 31.89
CA GLY A 465 23.40 5.10 32.74
C GLY A 465 24.94 4.95 32.82
N GLU A 466 25.46 3.78 32.52
CA GLU A 466 26.91 3.51 32.52
C GLU A 466 27.42 3.00 31.16
N ARG A 467 26.67 2.14 30.48
CA ARG A 467 27.10 1.42 29.27
C ARG A 467 26.10 1.49 28.15
N TYR A 468 26.66 1.48 26.93
CA TYR A 468 25.88 1.29 25.71
C TYR A 468 25.95 -0.17 25.26
N ARG A 469 24.81 -0.68 24.81
CA ARG A 469 24.66 -1.93 24.03
C ARG A 469 23.91 -1.62 22.75
N PHE A 470 24.23 -2.33 21.66
CA PHE A 470 23.62 -2.10 20.36
C PHE A 470 22.84 -3.35 19.92
N PRO A 471 21.60 -3.55 20.37
CA PRO A 471 20.80 -4.71 19.99
C PRO A 471 20.45 -4.74 18.50
N TYR A 472 20.48 -3.60 17.82
CA TYR A 472 20.20 -3.50 16.39
C TYR A 472 21.08 -2.49 15.68
N LEU A 473 21.56 -2.91 14.48
CA LEU A 473 22.25 -2.08 13.49
C LEU A 473 21.69 -2.44 12.12
N ASN A 474 21.29 -1.46 11.30
CA ASN A 474 20.92 -1.75 9.91
C ASN A 474 22.15 -2.02 9.02
N ASP A 475 21.94 -2.54 7.81
CA ASP A 475 23.03 -2.92 6.90
C ASP A 475 23.90 -1.71 6.48
N ARG A 476 23.33 -0.50 6.40
CA ARG A 476 24.07 0.75 6.13
C ARG A 476 25.01 1.09 7.28
N PHE A 477 24.53 0.97 8.52
CA PHE A 477 25.37 1.22 9.68
C PHE A 477 26.53 0.19 9.76
N ARG A 478 26.23 -1.09 9.51
CA ARG A 478 27.26 -2.14 9.42
C ARG A 478 28.30 -1.86 8.33
N THR A 479 27.85 -1.33 7.19
CA THR A 479 28.76 -0.94 6.10
C THR A 479 29.66 0.23 6.50
N LEU A 480 29.10 1.23 7.18
CA LEU A 480 29.85 2.35 7.74
C LEU A 480 30.91 1.86 8.71
N LEU A 481 30.55 0.97 9.65
CA LEU A 481 31.48 0.39 10.63
C LEU A 481 32.61 -0.38 9.97
N LYS A 482 32.33 -1.18 8.96
CA LYS A 482 33.38 -1.89 8.17
C LYS A 482 34.33 -0.91 7.51
N GLY A 483 33.82 0.22 6.99
CA GLY A 483 34.65 1.30 6.45
C GLY A 483 35.59 1.94 7.51
N LEU A 484 35.23 1.83 8.79
CA LEU A 484 36.00 2.28 9.96
C LEU A 484 36.84 1.14 10.59
N ARG A 485 36.88 -0.06 9.97
CA ARG A 485 37.53 -1.26 10.51
C ARG A 485 36.96 -1.78 11.83
N ILE A 486 35.67 -1.50 12.07
CA ILE A 486 34.92 -2.02 13.21
C ILE A 486 34.09 -3.20 12.73
N ASP A 487 34.58 -4.43 12.94
CA ASP A 487 34.03 -5.64 12.32
C ASP A 487 32.88 -6.30 13.12
N SER A 488 32.65 -5.87 14.35
CA SER A 488 31.63 -6.47 15.22
C SER A 488 30.90 -5.45 16.07
N THR A 489 29.66 -5.80 16.47
CA THR A 489 28.89 -5.00 17.43
C THR A 489 29.60 -4.92 18.79
N PHE A 490 30.26 -6.00 19.21
CA PHE A 490 31.07 -6.04 20.42
C PHE A 490 32.18 -4.98 20.43
N LEU A 491 32.91 -4.84 19.31
CA LEU A 491 33.97 -3.83 19.20
C LEU A 491 33.40 -2.41 19.20
N LEU A 492 32.22 -2.19 18.61
CA LEU A 492 31.52 -0.91 18.70
C LEU A 492 31.14 -0.58 20.14
N GLU A 493 30.63 -1.56 20.89
CA GLU A 493 30.28 -1.42 22.30
C GLU A 493 31.51 -1.08 23.15
N GLU A 494 32.60 -1.79 22.96
CA GLU A 494 33.89 -1.51 23.65
C GLU A 494 34.35 -0.07 23.36
N ILE A 495 34.34 0.38 22.10
CA ILE A 495 34.73 1.75 21.72
C ILE A 495 33.82 2.80 22.36
N CYS A 496 32.50 2.62 22.27
CA CYS A 496 31.55 3.60 22.84
C CYS A 496 31.58 3.66 24.37
N ASN A 497 32.04 2.59 25.02
CA ASN A 497 32.17 2.49 26.47
C ASN A 497 33.58 2.79 26.99
N ASP A 498 34.57 3.05 26.10
CA ASP A 498 35.94 3.40 26.53
C ASP A 498 36.02 4.92 26.84
N PRO A 499 36.40 5.30 28.06
CA PRO A 499 36.65 6.70 28.45
C PRO A 499 37.67 7.41 27.56
N ALA A 500 38.56 6.67 26.89
CA ALA A 500 39.57 7.21 25.97
C ALA A 500 38.95 7.59 24.59
N PHE A 501 37.73 7.16 24.29
CA PHE A 501 37.06 7.53 23.03
C PHE A 501 36.73 9.02 23.02
N PRO A 502 37.13 9.78 21.97
CA PRO A 502 36.98 11.24 21.96
C PRO A 502 35.55 11.75 22.17
N ALA A 503 34.54 10.98 21.73
CA ALA A 503 33.13 11.32 21.86
C ALA A 503 32.47 10.76 23.15
N TYR A 504 33.16 9.98 23.97
CA TYR A 504 32.59 9.30 25.13
C TYR A 504 31.77 10.23 26.05
N GLY A 505 32.39 11.32 26.55
CA GLY A 505 31.72 12.28 27.45
C GLY A 505 30.59 13.05 26.75
N LEU A 506 30.70 13.28 25.43
CA LEU A 506 29.67 13.92 24.66
C LEU A 506 28.44 13.01 24.48
N LEU A 507 28.65 11.75 24.09
CA LEU A 507 27.58 10.79 23.92
C LEU A 507 26.77 10.56 25.19
N ARG A 508 27.45 10.38 26.31
CA ARG A 508 26.81 10.23 27.65
C ARG A 508 25.95 11.43 27.99
N ARG A 509 26.52 12.62 27.95
CA ARG A 509 25.81 13.86 28.27
C ARG A 509 24.57 14.09 27.39
N GLU A 510 24.64 13.77 26.11
CA GLU A 510 23.49 13.93 25.24
C GLU A 510 22.46 12.81 25.46
N SER A 511 22.88 11.58 25.77
CA SER A 511 21.97 10.47 26.12
C SER A 511 21.24 10.70 27.44
N GLU A 512 21.90 11.29 28.45
CA GLU A 512 21.28 11.66 29.73
C GLU A 512 20.15 12.67 29.56
N LYS A 513 20.24 13.58 28.58
CA LYS A 513 19.24 14.61 28.27
C LYS A 513 18.09 14.12 27.44
N LEU A 514 18.20 12.93 26.84
CA LEU A 514 17.15 12.31 26.03
C LEU A 514 16.20 11.54 26.95
N HIS A 515 14.92 11.91 26.94
CA HIS A 515 13.83 11.23 27.59
C HIS A 515 12.70 10.96 26.63
N LEU A 516 11.85 9.99 26.93
CA LEU A 516 10.68 9.69 26.11
C LEU A 516 9.82 10.95 25.91
N GLY A 517 9.56 11.33 24.67
CA GLY A 517 8.78 12.52 24.32
C GLY A 517 9.54 13.85 24.32
N THR A 518 10.83 13.90 24.66
CA THR A 518 11.62 15.15 24.61
C THR A 518 12.03 15.55 23.19
N GLY A 519 11.78 14.66 22.19
CA GLY A 519 12.13 14.88 20.79
C GLY A 519 13.60 14.61 20.47
N LYS A 520 13.93 14.74 19.20
CA LYS A 520 15.25 14.42 18.66
C LYS A 520 16.31 15.44 19.07
N ARG A 521 17.48 14.96 19.42
CA ARG A 521 18.67 15.79 19.68
C ARG A 521 19.77 15.41 18.70
N SER A 522 20.57 16.38 18.29
CA SER A 522 21.68 16.15 17.39
C SER A 522 22.99 16.69 17.99
N THR A 523 24.05 16.02 17.64
CA THR A 523 25.42 16.41 18.01
C THR A 523 26.38 15.98 16.92
N SER A 524 27.60 16.48 16.98
CA SER A 524 28.65 16.07 16.03
C SER A 524 29.97 15.85 16.76
N PHE A 525 30.78 14.96 16.22
CA PHE A 525 32.08 14.64 16.77
C PHE A 525 33.07 14.20 15.68
N VAL A 526 34.36 14.21 16.02
CA VAL A 526 35.45 13.75 15.15
C VAL A 526 36.01 12.45 15.71
N ALA A 527 36.09 11.41 14.85
CA ALA A 527 36.74 10.17 15.16
C ALA A 527 37.51 9.68 13.93
N GLU A 528 38.71 9.13 14.11
CA GLU A 528 39.54 8.62 13.03
C GLU A 528 39.80 9.63 11.88
N GLY A 529 39.79 10.93 12.22
CA GLY A 529 39.97 12.02 11.22
C GLY A 529 38.76 12.29 10.36
N ARG A 530 37.61 11.69 10.66
CA ARG A 530 36.32 11.88 9.98
C ARG A 530 35.36 12.64 10.88
N TYR A 531 34.47 13.39 10.26
CA TYR A 531 33.46 14.18 10.96
C TYR A 531 32.11 13.46 10.92
N PHE A 532 31.57 13.14 12.08
CA PHE A 532 30.29 12.44 12.20
C PHE A 532 29.20 13.35 12.75
N TYR A 533 28.05 13.32 12.10
CA TYR A 533 26.81 13.89 12.61
C TYR A 533 25.96 12.77 13.20
N LEU A 534 25.50 12.95 14.42
CA LEU A 534 24.71 11.98 15.15
C LEU A 534 23.41 12.61 15.60
N MET A 535 22.29 11.95 15.37
CA MET A 535 20.98 12.35 15.88
C MET A 535 20.39 11.21 16.68
N GLY A 536 19.94 11.48 17.89
CA GLY A 536 19.32 10.53 18.81
C GLY A 536 17.89 10.90 19.15
N ASP A 537 17.06 9.90 19.38
CA ASP A 537 15.70 10.00 19.90
C ASP A 537 15.47 8.91 20.96
N CYS A 538 14.81 9.23 22.06
CA CYS A 538 14.48 8.23 23.08
C CYS A 538 13.17 7.54 22.69
N VAL A 539 13.23 6.25 22.38
CA VAL A 539 12.10 5.44 21.90
C VAL A 539 11.57 4.45 22.93
N GLY A 540 12.25 4.30 24.05
CA GLY A 540 11.81 3.52 25.20
C GLY A 540 12.58 3.95 26.45
N GLU A 541 11.91 3.98 27.61
CA GLU A 541 12.54 4.39 28.87
C GLU A 541 11.99 3.58 30.04
N LEU A 542 12.91 3.08 30.87
CA LEU A 542 12.69 2.47 32.16
C LEU A 542 13.51 3.21 33.20
N PRO A 543 13.26 3.04 34.50
CA PRO A 543 14.02 3.73 35.55
C PRO A 543 15.53 3.46 35.51
N ASP A 544 15.95 2.30 34.99
CA ASP A 544 17.34 1.81 34.96
C ASP A 544 17.96 1.84 33.57
N ARG A 545 17.19 2.09 32.49
CA ARG A 545 17.70 2.05 31.11
C ARG A 545 16.83 2.82 30.11
N LYS A 546 17.44 3.19 28.98
CA LYS A 546 16.77 3.85 27.86
C LYS A 546 17.15 3.17 26.56
N MET A 547 16.21 3.14 25.60
CA MET A 547 16.51 2.79 24.22
C MET A 547 16.54 4.05 23.38
N LEU A 548 17.65 4.26 22.70
CA LEU A 548 17.89 5.40 21.82
C LEU A 548 17.86 4.91 20.36
N LEU A 549 17.03 5.54 19.54
CA LEU A 549 17.12 5.42 18.09
C LEU A 549 18.19 6.40 17.61
N VAL A 550 19.26 5.87 17.07
CA VAL A 550 20.45 6.64 16.68
C VAL A 550 20.58 6.66 15.18
N PHE A 551 20.69 7.84 14.60
CA PHE A 551 21.07 8.05 13.21
C PHE A 551 22.48 8.62 13.17
N ILE A 552 23.37 8.04 12.37
CA ILE A 552 24.72 8.54 12.17
C ILE A 552 24.98 8.78 10.69
N SER A 553 25.68 9.85 10.38
CA SER A 553 26.15 10.16 9.02
C SER A 553 27.60 10.53 9.06
N ASP A 554 28.41 9.93 8.17
CA ASP A 554 29.74 10.43 7.86
C ASP A 554 29.58 11.66 6.95
N MET A 555 30.07 12.79 7.43
CA MET A 555 29.86 14.06 6.74
C MET A 555 30.69 14.15 5.42
N ALA A 556 31.70 13.30 5.25
CA ALA A 556 32.49 13.27 4.02
C ALA A 556 31.73 12.66 2.83
N ASP A 557 30.74 11.79 3.08
CA ASP A 557 29.94 11.11 2.03
C ASP A 557 28.57 11.76 1.75
N ASN A 558 28.22 12.84 2.47
CA ASN A 558 26.87 13.37 2.45
C ASN A 558 26.71 14.52 1.43
N LYS A 559 25.81 14.37 0.46
CA LYS A 559 25.42 15.45 -0.49
C LYS A 559 24.88 16.68 0.23
N ASP A 560 24.30 16.52 1.42
CA ASP A 560 23.84 17.62 2.26
C ASP A 560 24.98 18.34 2.95
N TYR A 561 26.11 17.66 3.21
CA TYR A 561 27.33 18.28 3.71
C TYR A 561 28.02 19.15 2.64
N ASN A 562 28.05 18.70 1.41
CA ASN A 562 28.54 19.55 0.31
C ASN A 562 27.67 20.82 0.19
N ARG A 563 26.40 20.73 0.52
CA ARG A 563 25.50 21.90 0.60
C ARG A 563 25.73 22.75 1.83
N GLU A 564 26.13 22.17 2.97
CA GLU A 564 26.57 22.93 4.17
C GLU A 564 27.97 23.51 3.97
N VAL A 565 28.89 22.82 3.30
CA VAL A 565 30.19 23.38 2.90
C VAL A 565 30.03 24.47 1.85
N GLU A 566 29.16 24.27 0.86
CA GLU A 566 28.75 25.35 -0.06
C GLU A 566 28.06 26.50 0.69
N LEU A 567 27.28 26.22 1.73
CA LEU A 567 26.66 27.23 2.59
C LEU A 567 27.73 27.93 3.45
N ASP A 568 28.70 27.20 4.00
CA ASP A 568 29.80 27.73 4.80
C ASP A 568 30.80 28.52 3.91
N GLU A 569 31.06 28.07 2.70
CA GLU A 569 31.78 28.85 1.67
C GLU A 569 30.97 30.06 1.20
N ALA A 570 29.68 29.95 1.04
CA ALA A 570 28.80 31.07 0.75
C ALA A 570 28.72 32.06 1.92
N ILE A 571 28.69 31.57 3.17
CA ILE A 571 28.79 32.37 4.38
C ILE A 571 30.14 33.04 4.49
N ARG A 572 31.24 32.34 4.26
CA ARG A 572 32.60 32.93 4.18
C ARG A 572 32.74 33.95 3.06
N SER A 573 32.10 33.71 1.92
CA SER A 573 32.07 34.67 0.83
C SER A 573 31.20 35.89 1.15
N LEU A 574 30.11 35.71 1.92
CA LEU A 574 29.33 36.78 2.51
C LEU A 574 30.17 37.61 3.53
N TYR A 575 30.98 36.95 4.36
CA TYR A 575 31.91 37.61 5.28
C TYR A 575 32.92 38.50 4.57
N GLN A 576 33.33 38.16 3.33
CA GLN A 576 34.24 38.98 2.53
C GLN A 576 33.56 40.20 1.86
N THR A 577 32.22 40.18 1.75
CA THR A 577 31.44 41.21 1.08
C THR A 577 30.64 42.10 2.03
N CYS A 578 30.60 41.76 3.33
CA CYS A 578 29.85 42.52 4.33
C CYS A 578 30.76 43.41 5.16
N GLU A 579 30.37 44.64 5.33
CA GLU A 579 31.04 45.59 6.20
C GLU A 579 30.72 45.34 7.67
N ASN A 580 29.47 44.99 7.96
CA ASN A 580 29.00 44.66 9.30
C ASN A 580 28.01 43.49 9.26
N LEU A 581 28.13 42.59 10.23
CA LEU A 581 27.22 41.48 10.44
C LEU A 581 26.95 41.34 11.95
N TYR A 582 25.69 41.38 12.32
CA TYR A 582 25.29 41.30 13.74
C TYR A 582 23.95 40.60 13.89
N ILE A 583 23.76 39.94 15.05
CA ILE A 583 22.52 39.30 15.42
C ILE A 583 21.87 40.11 16.55
N CYS A 584 20.57 40.33 16.44
CA CYS A 584 19.80 41.11 17.40
C CYS A 584 18.60 40.32 17.93
N ASN A 585 18.30 40.51 19.21
CA ASN A 585 17.07 40.04 19.84
C ASN A 585 16.19 41.27 20.15
N LEU A 586 15.01 41.32 19.52
CA LEU A 586 14.08 42.46 19.67
C LEU A 586 13.35 42.44 21.02
N GLU A 587 13.23 41.28 21.69
CA GLU A 587 12.55 41.18 22.98
C GLU A 587 13.47 41.70 24.12
N GLU A 588 14.74 41.31 24.08
CA GLU A 588 15.74 41.74 25.02
C GLU A 588 16.35 43.09 24.67
N LYS A 589 16.06 43.62 23.45
CA LYS A 589 16.63 44.85 22.87
C LYS A 589 18.16 44.88 22.87
N LYS A 590 18.77 43.72 22.61
CA LYS A 590 20.22 43.51 22.60
C LYS A 590 20.72 42.98 21.29
N CYS A 591 21.96 43.34 20.94
CA CYS A 591 22.67 42.81 19.76
C CYS A 591 24.11 42.40 20.10
N ARG A 592 24.65 41.53 19.23
CA ARG A 592 26.08 41.16 19.25
C ARG A 592 26.62 41.11 17.82
N SER A 593 27.86 41.55 17.65
CA SER A 593 28.56 41.48 16.38
C SER A 593 28.99 40.01 16.11
N LEU A 594 28.80 39.54 14.86
CA LEU A 594 29.28 38.26 14.40
C LEU A 594 30.61 38.36 13.65
N LEU A 595 31.08 39.62 13.36
CA LEU A 595 32.32 39.88 12.64
C LEU A 595 33.50 40.24 13.59
N SER A 596 33.29 40.37 14.92
CA SER A 596 34.37 40.66 15.85
C SER A 596 35.13 39.37 16.15
N VAL A 597 36.31 39.23 15.66
CA VAL A 597 37.28 38.20 16.05
C VAL A 597 37.89 38.70 17.38
N SER A 598 37.32 38.30 18.52
CA SER A 598 37.98 38.44 19.80
C SER A 598 38.83 37.22 20.08
N GLU A 599 40.07 37.43 20.58
CA GLU A 599 41.03 36.37 20.89
C GLU A 599 40.64 35.49 22.08
N ASN A 600 39.46 35.69 22.71
CA ASN A 600 38.98 34.95 23.88
C ASN A 600 37.55 34.38 23.66
N PRO A 601 37.38 33.06 23.34
CA PRO A 601 36.06 32.47 23.10
C PRO A 601 35.11 32.46 24.26
N GLU A 602 35.58 32.54 25.51
CA GLU A 602 34.74 32.49 26.72
C GLU A 602 34.01 33.81 27.03
N GLU A 603 34.40 34.92 26.40
CA GLU A 603 33.75 36.23 26.62
C GLU A 603 32.59 36.50 25.64
N ASP A 604 32.37 35.65 24.64
CA ASP A 604 31.45 35.93 23.51
C ASP A 604 30.02 35.36 23.64
N GLU A 605 29.69 34.70 24.77
CA GLU A 605 28.33 34.14 24.98
C GLU A 605 27.29 35.16 25.48
N ASN A 606 27.66 36.39 25.84
CA ASN A 606 26.74 37.40 26.39
C ASN A 606 26.40 38.47 25.36
N TRP A 607 25.10 38.75 25.18
CA TRP A 607 24.55 39.92 24.48
C TRP A 607 25.16 41.21 25.00
N LYS A 608 26.05 41.86 24.23
CA LYS A 608 26.93 42.92 24.77
C LYS A 608 26.45 44.34 24.58
N HIS A 609 25.57 44.59 23.60
CA HIS A 609 25.17 45.95 23.24
C HIS A 609 23.67 46.11 23.19
N ASP A 610 23.15 47.22 23.64
CA ASP A 610 21.76 47.60 23.45
C ASP A 610 21.51 47.97 22.00
N ILE A 611 20.34 47.62 21.46
CA ILE A 611 19.92 48.04 20.10
C ILE A 611 19.67 49.55 20.20
N ASP A 612 20.61 50.38 19.67
CA ASP A 612 20.50 51.83 19.64
C ASP A 612 20.50 52.35 18.18
N PRO A 613 19.36 52.33 17.47
CA PRO A 613 19.25 52.89 16.13
C PRO A 613 19.54 54.37 16.08
N LYS A 614 19.27 55.11 17.19
CA LYS A 614 19.51 56.58 17.23
C LYS A 614 20.99 56.90 17.32
N GLY A 615 21.75 56.22 18.15
CA GLY A 615 23.19 56.34 18.22
C GLY A 615 23.84 55.96 16.90
N PHE A 616 23.46 54.79 16.34
CA PHE A 616 23.97 54.36 15.05
C PHE A 616 23.65 55.35 13.92
N ALA A 617 22.43 55.89 13.85
CA ALA A 617 22.07 56.88 12.86
C ALA A 617 22.90 58.16 12.98
N LYS A 618 23.13 58.61 14.22
CA LYS A 618 23.92 59.79 14.50
C LYS A 618 25.38 59.65 14.08
N ASP A 619 25.98 58.50 14.37
CA ASP A 619 27.42 58.31 14.24
C ASP A 619 27.82 57.73 12.87
N GLN A 620 26.96 56.92 12.27
CA GLN A 620 27.29 56.15 11.05
C GLN A 620 26.50 56.55 9.81
N ILE A 621 25.30 57.13 9.93
CA ILE A 621 24.45 57.49 8.80
C ILE A 621 24.61 58.96 8.41
N TYR A 622 24.66 59.21 7.11
CA TYR A 622 24.73 60.55 6.55
C TYR A 622 23.55 61.42 7.00
N PRO A 623 23.75 62.67 7.39
CA PRO A 623 22.74 63.50 8.04
C PRO A 623 21.37 63.54 7.38
N GLU A 624 21.29 63.61 6.07
CA GLU A 624 20.02 63.64 5.31
C GLU A 624 19.30 62.30 5.27
N ASP A 625 19.99 61.20 5.50
CA ASP A 625 19.41 59.83 5.48
C ASP A 625 18.97 59.37 6.88
N ARG A 626 19.23 60.12 7.94
CA ARG A 626 19.02 59.72 9.35
C ARG A 626 17.57 59.44 9.69
N ASP A 627 16.66 60.34 9.29
CA ASP A 627 15.24 60.16 9.63
C ASP A 627 14.66 58.91 8.90
N ARG A 628 15.01 58.71 7.65
CA ARG A 628 14.64 57.52 6.88
C ARG A 628 15.22 56.22 7.47
N TYR A 629 16.48 56.28 7.97
CA TYR A 629 17.10 55.16 8.65
C TYR A 629 16.42 54.80 9.97
N LEU A 630 16.03 55.82 10.77
CA LEU A 630 15.34 55.62 12.04
C LEU A 630 13.96 54.98 11.86
N GLU A 631 13.26 55.36 10.78
CA GLU A 631 12.01 54.68 10.42
C GLU A 631 12.26 53.25 9.95
N TYR A 632 13.27 53.01 9.13
CA TYR A 632 13.67 51.69 8.64
C TYR A 632 14.13 50.77 9.74
N ALA A 633 14.95 51.22 10.69
CA ALA A 633 15.50 50.43 11.78
C ALA A 633 14.66 50.48 13.06
N ASN A 634 13.42 50.97 13.02
CA ASN A 634 12.55 51.11 14.18
C ASN A 634 12.23 49.75 14.81
N PRO A 635 12.72 49.43 16.02
CA PRO A 635 12.54 48.12 16.62
C PRO A 635 11.07 47.70 16.85
N ASP A 636 10.18 48.68 17.04
CA ASP A 636 8.76 48.41 17.34
C ASP A 636 7.96 47.97 16.11
N THR A 637 8.42 48.34 14.90
CA THR A 637 7.78 47.97 13.63
C THR A 637 8.58 46.97 12.80
N LEU A 638 9.86 46.80 13.10
CA LEU A 638 10.81 46.02 12.29
C LEU A 638 10.38 44.53 12.18
N TYR A 639 9.99 43.94 13.31
CA TYR A 639 9.57 42.53 13.34
C TYR A 639 8.34 42.30 12.44
N SER A 640 7.31 43.10 12.58
CA SER A 640 6.09 42.98 11.77
C SER A 640 6.36 43.20 10.28
N ARG A 641 7.25 44.14 9.93
CA ARG A 641 7.65 44.38 8.55
C ARG A 641 8.44 43.20 7.95
N MET A 642 9.38 42.59 8.71
CA MET A 642 10.10 41.40 8.28
C MET A 642 9.14 40.19 8.15
N GLN A 643 8.23 40.03 9.08
CA GLN A 643 7.24 38.94 9.07
C GLN A 643 6.24 39.06 7.92
N ASN A 644 5.83 40.28 7.59
CA ASN A 644 4.90 40.57 6.50
C ASN A 644 5.59 40.62 5.13
N SER A 645 6.91 40.64 5.09
CA SER A 645 7.68 40.56 3.85
C SER A 645 7.59 39.14 3.28
N SER A 646 7.27 39.03 1.98
CA SER A 646 7.18 37.72 1.27
C SER A 646 8.46 36.88 1.33
N ARG A 647 9.59 37.49 1.70
CA ARG A 647 10.93 36.88 1.76
C ARG A 647 11.51 36.79 3.16
N GLY A 648 10.79 37.23 4.21
CA GLY A 648 11.25 37.20 5.60
C GLY A 648 12.37 38.20 5.92
N PHE A 649 12.61 39.20 5.05
CA PHE A 649 13.60 40.26 5.24
C PHE A 649 13.11 41.61 4.75
N VAL A 650 13.74 42.66 5.26
CA VAL A 650 13.61 44.03 4.73
C VAL A 650 14.99 44.56 4.36
N SER A 651 15.09 45.28 3.27
CA SER A 651 16.37 45.92 2.86
C SER A 651 16.16 47.31 2.38
N SER A 652 17.12 48.21 2.67
CA SER A 652 17.13 49.57 2.18
C SER A 652 18.58 50.08 2.02
N TYR A 653 18.76 51.20 1.34
CA TYR A 653 20.06 51.77 1.01
C TYR A 653 20.22 53.10 1.74
N PHE A 654 21.39 53.27 2.40
CA PHE A 654 21.74 54.49 3.14
C PHE A 654 23.19 54.83 2.90
N ARG A 655 23.52 56.12 2.90
CA ARG A 655 24.91 56.55 2.94
C ARG A 655 25.45 56.33 4.34
N THR A 656 26.30 55.32 4.47
CA THR A 656 26.84 54.87 5.75
C THR A 656 28.36 55.14 5.75
N LYS A 657 28.91 55.51 6.91
CA LYS A 657 30.31 55.77 7.08
C LYS A 657 31.12 54.51 7.01
N GLY A 658 32.05 54.37 6.07
CA GLY A 658 32.94 53.25 5.90
C GLY A 658 34.13 53.30 6.86
N GLN A 659 34.98 52.24 6.80
CA GLN A 659 36.21 52.17 7.59
C GLN A 659 37.22 53.29 7.24
N ASP A 660 37.15 53.84 6.06
CA ASP A 660 37.93 54.96 5.56
C ASP A 660 37.45 56.33 6.08
N GLY A 661 36.35 56.31 6.88
CA GLY A 661 35.75 57.52 7.42
C GLY A 661 34.91 58.33 6.46
N GLN A 662 34.77 57.91 5.17
CA GLN A 662 33.92 58.52 4.16
C GLN A 662 32.55 57.88 4.12
N TYR A 663 31.54 58.57 3.59
CA TYR A 663 30.19 58.05 3.42
C TYR A 663 30.04 57.35 2.07
N HIS A 664 29.76 56.06 2.11
CA HIS A 664 29.50 55.23 0.94
C HIS A 664 28.05 54.77 0.94
N TRP A 665 27.49 54.56 -0.25
CA TRP A 665 26.21 53.87 -0.35
C TRP A 665 26.34 52.41 0.08
N MET A 666 25.58 52.02 1.12
CA MET A 666 25.55 50.68 1.66
C MET A 666 24.11 50.16 1.69
N ARG A 667 23.96 48.93 1.36
CA ARG A 667 22.72 48.17 1.54
C ARG A 667 22.62 47.67 2.97
N HIS A 668 21.58 48.09 3.67
CA HIS A 668 21.23 47.52 4.98
C HIS A 668 20.13 46.50 4.81
N LEU A 669 20.35 45.29 5.29
CA LEU A 669 19.47 44.13 5.17
C LEU A 669 19.20 43.56 6.57
N PHE A 670 17.93 43.43 6.94
CA PHE A 670 17.50 42.76 8.19
C PHE A 670 16.71 41.50 7.84
N VAL A 671 17.19 40.36 8.30
CA VAL A 671 16.64 39.03 8.00
C VAL A 671 16.12 38.39 9.26
N LEU A 672 14.85 38.00 9.29
CA LEU A 672 14.25 37.32 10.42
C LEU A 672 14.81 35.91 10.58
N ILE A 673 15.31 35.57 11.77
CA ILE A 673 15.72 34.22 12.12
C ILE A 673 14.56 33.56 12.90
N SER A 674 13.80 32.72 12.25
CA SER A 674 12.72 31.95 12.92
C SER A 674 13.34 30.77 13.66
N LYS A 675 13.58 30.88 14.97
CA LYS A 675 13.76 29.72 15.87
C LYS A 675 12.86 29.89 17.07
N LEU A 676 11.82 29.04 17.16
CA LEU A 676 11.09 28.73 18.39
C LEU A 676 10.64 29.95 19.25
N GLY A 677 9.81 30.83 18.67
CA GLY A 677 9.12 31.86 19.45
C GLY A 677 9.97 33.05 19.86
N ARG A 678 11.27 33.15 19.46
CA ARG A 678 12.14 34.29 19.69
C ARG A 678 12.10 35.27 18.52
N LYS A 679 12.11 36.58 18.81
CA LYS A 679 12.12 37.65 17.80
C LYS A 679 13.54 38.06 17.46
N ASP A 680 14.33 37.12 16.92
CA ASP A 680 15.71 37.33 16.54
C ASP A 680 15.83 37.68 15.04
N TYR A 681 16.75 38.59 14.71
CA TYR A 681 17.08 38.89 13.32
C TYR A 681 18.59 39.10 13.12
N VAL A 682 19.04 38.90 11.89
CA VAL A 682 20.42 39.22 11.46
C VAL A 682 20.40 40.53 10.68
N GLY A 683 21.27 41.47 11.10
CA GLY A 683 21.55 42.68 10.34
C GLY A 683 22.84 42.55 9.55
N ILE A 684 22.76 42.88 8.26
CA ILE A 684 23.86 42.80 7.31
C ILE A 684 24.02 44.19 6.64
N THR A 685 25.25 44.67 6.57
CA THR A 685 25.57 45.91 5.83
C THR A 685 26.60 45.59 4.74
N GLN A 686 26.28 45.93 3.49
CA GLN A 686 27.12 45.64 2.32
C GLN A 686 27.40 46.90 1.53
N ALA A 687 28.66 47.09 1.11
CA ALA A 687 29.04 48.16 0.21
C ALA A 687 28.43 47.95 -1.20
N VAL A 688 28.08 49.05 -1.87
CA VAL A 688 27.48 49.03 -3.23
C VAL A 688 28.45 49.63 -4.21
N GLU A 689 29.04 48.84 -5.10
CA GLU A 689 30.17 49.25 -5.96
C GLU A 689 29.83 49.90 -7.30
N GLU A 690 28.54 50.05 -7.73
CA GLU A 690 28.28 50.58 -9.07
C GLU A 690 27.12 51.59 -9.24
N PRO A 691 27.19 52.56 -10.19
CA PRO A 691 26.15 53.56 -10.44
C PRO A 691 24.79 52.99 -10.92
N GLN A 692 24.75 51.82 -11.55
CA GLN A 692 23.52 51.16 -12.02
C GLN A 692 22.66 50.63 -10.87
N LEU A 693 23.27 50.22 -9.75
CA LEU A 693 22.58 49.82 -8.53
C LEU A 693 21.93 51.05 -7.82
N LEU A 694 22.47 52.24 -7.98
CA LEU A 694 21.89 53.48 -7.43
C LEU A 694 20.56 53.86 -8.08
N GLN A 695 20.36 53.56 -9.36
CA GLN A 695 19.11 53.78 -10.07
C GLN A 695 18.04 52.79 -9.67
N ASN A 696 18.42 51.50 -9.45
CA ASN A 696 17.53 50.47 -8.93
C ASN A 696 17.17 50.66 -7.45
N ALA A 697 18.08 51.25 -6.64
CA ALA A 697 17.83 51.58 -5.25
C ALA A 697 16.70 52.59 -5.06
N LYS A 698 16.60 53.58 -5.98
CA LYS A 698 15.54 54.60 -5.97
C LYS A 698 14.17 53.99 -6.28
N ILE A 699 14.09 53.04 -7.19
CA ILE A 699 12.86 52.32 -7.61
C ILE A 699 12.37 51.37 -6.48
N ILE A 700 13.29 50.72 -5.75
CA ILE A 700 12.95 49.81 -4.67
C ILE A 700 12.42 50.57 -3.43
N CYS A 701 12.99 51.76 -3.12
CA CYS A 701 12.48 52.58 -2.02
C CYS A 701 11.07 53.16 -2.27
N GLU A 702 10.66 53.31 -3.55
CA GLU A 702 9.32 53.77 -3.91
C GLU A 702 8.28 52.64 -3.93
N SER A 703 8.68 51.36 -4.12
CA SER A 703 7.77 50.20 -4.17
C SER A 703 7.44 49.59 -2.80
N GLU A 704 8.28 49.75 -1.79
CA GLU A 704 8.03 49.22 -0.44
C GLU A 704 6.91 49.93 0.34
N GLN A 705 6.46 51.12 -0.08
CA GLN A 705 5.34 51.85 0.55
C GLN A 705 3.95 51.28 0.21
N MET A 706 3.82 50.31 -0.72
CA MET A 706 2.51 49.81 -1.20
C MET A 706 2.08 48.44 -0.67
N GLU A 707 2.89 47.68 0.11
CA GLU A 707 2.57 46.29 0.50
C GLU A 707 2.12 46.07 1.95
N THR A 708 1.74 47.09 2.70
CA THR A 708 1.18 46.92 4.03
C THR A 708 -0.33 46.81 4.00
N GLU A 709 -0.86 45.59 3.86
CA GLU A 709 -2.17 45.17 4.45
C GLU A 709 -2.52 43.72 4.05
N ARG A 710 -2.45 42.78 4.99
CA ARG A 710 -3.45 41.81 5.47
C ARG A 710 -2.86 40.53 6.02
N MET A 711 -3.05 40.36 7.31
CA MET A 711 -2.90 39.09 8.06
C MET A 711 -4.08 38.14 7.84
N VAL A 712 -3.87 36.81 7.93
CA VAL A 712 -4.69 35.84 8.70
C VAL A 712 -3.88 34.56 8.98
N ASP A 713 -3.76 34.25 10.23
CA ASP A 713 -3.59 33.02 11.09
C ASP A 713 -3.87 31.64 10.46
N GLU A 714 -3.33 30.49 10.83
CA GLU A 714 -2.54 29.90 11.93
C GLU A 714 -2.16 28.44 11.60
N THR A 715 -1.09 27.98 12.20
CA THR A 715 -0.64 26.65 12.62
C THR A 715 -0.86 25.40 11.73
N ASP A 716 0.22 24.67 11.59
CA ASP A 716 0.39 23.29 11.02
C ASP A 716 0.37 23.12 9.50
N VAL A 717 0.56 24.18 8.76
CA VAL A 717 0.56 24.20 7.29
C VAL A 717 1.93 24.54 6.70
N THR A 718 2.97 24.65 7.53
CA THR A 718 4.25 25.25 7.10
C THR A 718 4.98 24.40 6.08
N LEU A 719 5.06 23.10 6.24
CA LEU A 719 5.71 22.19 5.28
C LEU A 719 4.91 22.04 3.99
N GLN A 720 3.59 21.93 4.10
CA GLN A 720 2.69 21.94 2.92
C GLN A 720 2.71 23.30 2.21
N LYS A 721 2.75 24.42 2.94
CA LYS A 721 2.88 25.75 2.34
C LYS A 721 4.20 25.93 1.61
N ASP A 722 5.29 25.41 2.13
CA ASP A 722 6.60 25.52 1.49
C ASP A 722 6.73 24.63 0.26
N CYS A 723 6.18 23.41 0.27
CA CYS A 723 6.05 22.56 -0.91
C CYS A 723 5.17 23.21 -1.99
N TRP A 724 4.02 23.76 -1.62
CA TRP A 724 3.15 24.49 -2.53
C TRP A 724 3.80 25.77 -3.05
N ARG A 725 4.52 26.49 -2.22
CA ARG A 725 5.26 27.70 -2.59
C ARG A 725 6.35 27.38 -3.63
N ASN A 726 7.13 26.32 -3.42
CA ASN A 726 8.15 25.86 -4.36
C ASN A 726 7.55 25.32 -5.67
N LEU A 727 6.43 24.63 -5.64
CA LEU A 727 5.67 24.25 -6.85
C LEU A 727 5.11 25.44 -7.61
N LEU A 728 4.56 26.44 -6.94
CA LEU A 728 3.94 27.61 -7.55
C LEU A 728 4.97 28.64 -8.08
N TYR A 729 6.14 28.74 -7.46
CA TYR A 729 7.16 29.70 -7.85
C TYR A 729 8.36 29.10 -8.58
N GLY A 730 8.65 27.81 -8.41
CA GLY A 730 9.78 27.12 -9.01
C GLY A 730 9.44 26.24 -10.22
N SER A 731 8.17 25.84 -10.40
CA SER A 731 7.76 25.08 -11.56
C SER A 731 7.34 25.99 -12.72
N GLY A 732 7.70 25.68 -13.94
CA GLY A 732 7.22 26.38 -15.15
C GLY A 732 5.72 26.15 -15.43
N LEU A 733 4.96 25.58 -14.49
CA LEU A 733 3.53 25.29 -14.64
C LEU A 733 2.68 26.55 -14.50
N LYS A 734 1.82 26.81 -15.47
CA LYS A 734 0.88 27.93 -15.49
C LYS A 734 -0.38 27.53 -14.76
N ILE A 735 -0.45 27.86 -13.46
CA ILE A 735 -1.53 27.48 -12.53
C ILE A 735 -2.25 28.73 -12.06
N CYS A 736 -3.58 28.67 -11.96
CA CYS A 736 -4.38 29.67 -11.27
C CYS A 736 -5.54 28.99 -10.50
N TRP A 737 -6.08 29.69 -9.51
CA TRP A 737 -7.27 29.22 -8.81
C TRP A 737 -8.26 30.33 -8.56
N LYS A 738 -9.52 29.97 -8.58
CA LYS A 738 -10.68 30.85 -8.50
C LYS A 738 -11.60 30.44 -7.37
N ASP A 739 -12.40 31.37 -6.88
CA ASP A 739 -13.44 31.12 -5.88
C ASP A 739 -14.70 30.48 -6.53
N VAL A 740 -15.74 30.26 -5.71
CA VAL A 740 -17.05 29.73 -6.16
C VAL A 740 -17.80 30.69 -7.09
N ASN A 741 -17.42 31.96 -7.15
CA ASN A 741 -17.99 32.96 -8.05
C ASN A 741 -17.11 33.11 -9.31
N ARG A 742 -16.20 32.18 -9.54
CA ARG A 742 -15.27 32.14 -10.69
C ARG A 742 -14.27 33.31 -10.72
N ARG A 743 -14.04 33.98 -9.59
CA ARG A 743 -13.13 35.10 -9.47
C ARG A 743 -11.72 34.62 -9.14
N TYR A 744 -10.71 35.21 -9.79
CA TYR A 744 -9.32 34.88 -9.52
C TYR A 744 -8.94 35.18 -8.07
N VAL A 745 -8.37 34.20 -7.39
CA VAL A 745 -7.88 34.28 -6.02
C VAL A 745 -6.36 34.24 -5.99
N GLY A 746 -5.74 33.46 -6.87
CA GLY A 746 -4.30 33.34 -6.94
C GLY A 746 -3.81 32.72 -8.24
N ALA A 747 -2.50 32.86 -8.50
CA ALA A 747 -1.84 32.27 -9.66
C ALA A 747 -0.36 32.00 -9.39
N SER A 748 0.24 31.09 -10.17
CA SER A 748 1.68 30.82 -10.18
C SER A 748 2.45 31.92 -10.87
N ARG A 749 3.75 32.07 -10.58
CA ARG A 749 4.60 33.01 -11.26
C ARG A 749 4.63 32.79 -12.78
N ALA A 750 4.71 31.52 -13.21
CA ALA A 750 4.67 31.18 -14.63
C ALA A 750 3.36 31.57 -15.33
N PHE A 751 2.22 31.55 -14.62
CA PHE A 751 0.95 32.07 -15.14
C PHE A 751 1.00 33.58 -15.35
N LEU A 752 1.48 34.32 -14.34
CA LEU A 752 1.57 35.79 -14.42
C LEU A 752 2.51 36.23 -15.54
N ASP A 753 3.70 35.63 -15.63
CA ASP A 753 4.68 35.94 -16.65
C ASP A 753 4.15 35.64 -18.07
N TYR A 754 3.37 34.54 -18.20
CA TYR A 754 2.79 34.16 -19.49
C TYR A 754 1.80 35.17 -20.04
N PHE A 755 0.99 35.79 -19.18
CA PHE A 755 0.03 36.82 -19.57
C PHE A 755 0.58 38.26 -19.43
N GLY A 756 1.85 38.43 -19.08
CA GLY A 756 2.51 39.73 -18.93
C GLY A 756 2.02 40.52 -17.72
N LEU A 757 1.59 39.82 -16.64
CA LEU A 757 1.13 40.45 -15.42
C LEU A 757 2.27 40.56 -14.41
N SER A 758 2.38 41.71 -13.75
CA SER A 758 3.41 41.92 -12.73
C SER A 758 3.03 41.24 -11.40
N SER A 759 1.73 41.16 -11.08
CA SER A 759 1.23 40.53 -9.86
C SER A 759 -0.22 40.06 -10.02
N ILE A 760 -0.65 39.14 -9.12
CA ILE A 760 -2.01 38.68 -9.06
C ILE A 760 -3.05 39.77 -8.73
N SER A 761 -2.61 40.87 -8.12
CA SER A 761 -3.49 41.99 -7.80
C SER A 761 -4.13 42.63 -9.02
N GLU A 762 -3.52 42.50 -10.21
CA GLU A 762 -4.07 43.04 -11.46
C GLU A 762 -5.36 42.31 -11.91
N ILE A 763 -5.54 41.08 -11.53
CA ILE A 763 -6.70 40.25 -11.93
C ILE A 763 -7.52 39.73 -10.75
N ARG A 764 -7.07 40.01 -9.53
CA ARG A 764 -7.73 39.49 -8.32
C ARG A 764 -9.18 39.97 -8.26
N SER A 765 -10.08 39.08 -7.93
CA SER A 765 -11.53 39.31 -7.89
C SER A 765 -12.20 39.58 -9.25
N MET A 766 -11.50 39.47 -10.35
CA MET A 766 -12.06 39.51 -11.70
C MET A 766 -12.43 38.13 -12.20
N GLN A 767 -13.30 38.05 -13.20
CA GLN A 767 -13.67 36.81 -13.90
C GLN A 767 -12.95 36.73 -15.26
N ASP A 768 -12.98 35.54 -15.91
CA ASP A 768 -12.33 35.32 -17.21
C ASP A 768 -12.85 36.28 -18.28
N GLU A 769 -14.14 36.59 -18.26
CA GLU A 769 -14.82 37.43 -19.21
C GLU A 769 -14.33 38.88 -19.17
N GLU A 770 -13.72 39.31 -18.08
CA GLU A 770 -13.16 40.64 -17.89
C GLU A 770 -11.70 40.71 -18.38
N GLN A 771 -11.09 39.56 -18.79
CA GLN A 771 -9.69 39.46 -19.14
C GLN A 771 -9.44 39.57 -20.64
N LYS A 772 -8.40 40.32 -21.03
CA LYS A 772 -8.02 40.59 -22.43
C LYS A 772 -7.53 39.35 -23.17
N TRP A 773 -7.16 38.30 -22.45
CA TRP A 773 -6.69 37.04 -23.06
C TRP A 773 -7.81 36.05 -23.33
N ASN A 774 -9.00 36.26 -22.85
CA ASN A 774 -10.17 35.41 -23.08
C ASN A 774 -10.77 35.70 -24.46
N ILE A 775 -10.73 34.72 -25.36
CA ILE A 775 -11.29 34.82 -26.73
C ILE A 775 -12.66 34.15 -26.83
N SER A 776 -12.95 33.19 -25.92
CA SER A 776 -14.16 32.33 -25.96
C SER A 776 -14.95 32.38 -24.64
N GLY A 777 -15.36 33.60 -24.22
CA GLY A 777 -15.92 33.90 -22.91
C GLY A 777 -17.09 33.03 -22.46
N GLU A 778 -18.03 32.71 -23.36
CA GLU A 778 -19.21 31.87 -23.02
C GLU A 778 -18.85 30.41 -22.77
N GLU A 779 -17.99 29.80 -23.57
CA GLU A 779 -17.56 28.39 -23.38
C GLU A 779 -16.81 28.19 -22.07
N TYR A 780 -15.97 29.15 -21.66
CA TYR A 780 -15.25 29.12 -20.38
C TYR A 780 -16.23 29.18 -19.22
N ARG A 781 -17.23 30.05 -19.31
CA ARG A 781 -18.24 30.24 -18.29
C ARG A 781 -19.07 28.97 -18.07
N GLU A 782 -19.65 28.43 -19.13
CA GLU A 782 -20.47 27.20 -19.04
C GLU A 782 -19.70 26.02 -18.46
N LEU A 783 -18.45 25.87 -18.86
CA LEU A 783 -17.57 24.81 -18.37
C LEU A 783 -17.29 24.96 -16.87
N GLU A 784 -16.93 26.16 -16.41
CA GLU A 784 -16.63 26.40 -15.00
C GLU A 784 -17.86 26.32 -14.09
N GLU A 785 -19.03 26.76 -14.58
CA GLU A 785 -20.30 26.62 -13.88
C GLU A 785 -20.68 25.13 -13.69
N ARG A 786 -20.44 24.29 -14.72
CA ARG A 786 -20.62 22.83 -14.60
C ARG A 786 -19.67 22.20 -13.59
N ILE A 787 -18.39 22.59 -13.59
CA ILE A 787 -17.41 22.09 -12.62
C ILE A 787 -17.84 22.42 -11.19
N LEU A 788 -18.33 23.65 -10.95
CA LEU A 788 -18.79 24.08 -9.63
C LEU A 788 -20.10 23.40 -9.20
N LYS A 789 -21.00 23.11 -10.15
CA LYS A 789 -22.31 22.52 -9.87
C LYS A 789 -22.26 20.99 -9.76
N GLU A 790 -21.55 20.34 -10.65
CA GLU A 790 -21.52 18.89 -10.82
C GLU A 790 -20.31 18.22 -10.17
N GLY A 791 -19.29 19.00 -9.76
CA GLY A 791 -18.09 18.47 -9.14
C GLY A 791 -17.16 17.68 -10.09
N ILE A 792 -17.33 17.84 -11.40
CA ILE A 792 -16.56 17.14 -12.42
C ILE A 792 -15.18 17.77 -12.62
N ALA A 793 -14.19 16.95 -12.94
CA ALA A 793 -12.87 17.44 -13.39
C ALA A 793 -12.78 17.34 -14.91
N VAL A 794 -12.23 18.38 -15.54
CA VAL A 794 -12.02 18.44 -16.98
C VAL A 794 -10.52 18.39 -17.26
N LYS A 795 -10.09 17.49 -18.14
CA LYS A 795 -8.67 17.27 -18.46
C LYS A 795 -8.41 17.49 -19.93
N LEU A 796 -7.26 18.16 -20.21
CA LEU A 796 -6.74 18.39 -21.58
C LEU A 796 -7.75 18.99 -22.56
N GLN A 797 -8.61 19.87 -22.07
CA GLN A 797 -9.57 20.59 -22.92
C GLN A 797 -8.85 21.58 -23.82
N PRO A 798 -8.95 21.48 -25.15
CA PRO A 798 -8.37 22.47 -26.07
C PRO A 798 -9.08 23.81 -25.93
N GLN A 799 -8.31 24.87 -25.73
CA GLN A 799 -8.81 26.24 -25.62
C GLN A 799 -7.86 27.21 -26.32
N LYS A 800 -8.36 28.41 -26.63
CA LYS A 800 -7.54 29.47 -27.22
C LYS A 800 -7.49 30.68 -26.29
N CYS A 801 -6.31 31.27 -26.15
CA CYS A 801 -6.14 32.53 -25.43
C CYS A 801 -5.27 33.51 -26.20
N MET A 802 -5.40 34.81 -25.90
CA MET A 802 -4.59 35.89 -26.47
C MET A 802 -3.41 36.16 -25.55
N VAL A 803 -2.18 36.06 -26.07
CA VAL A 803 -0.96 36.33 -25.32
C VAL A 803 -0.07 37.24 -26.14
N HIS A 804 0.26 38.42 -25.59
CA HIS A 804 1.07 39.44 -26.27
C HIS A 804 0.62 39.77 -27.70
N GLY A 805 -0.71 39.78 -27.92
CA GLY A 805 -1.30 40.10 -29.21
C GLY A 805 -1.36 38.95 -30.24
N ALA A 806 -0.93 37.75 -29.85
CA ALA A 806 -1.03 36.54 -30.66
C ALA A 806 -2.03 35.56 -30.05
N VAL A 807 -2.79 34.85 -30.90
CA VAL A 807 -3.68 33.77 -30.46
C VAL A 807 -2.84 32.51 -30.19
N ARG A 808 -2.94 31.97 -29.01
CA ARG A 808 -2.25 30.76 -28.56
C ARG A 808 -3.22 29.64 -28.33
N ASP A 809 -2.86 28.43 -28.77
CA ASP A 809 -3.60 27.18 -28.47
C ASP A 809 -3.08 26.61 -27.14
N VAL A 810 -4.00 26.36 -26.19
CA VAL A 810 -3.66 25.82 -24.87
C VAL A 810 -4.49 24.60 -24.55
N LEU A 811 -3.91 23.63 -23.85
CA LEU A 811 -4.60 22.49 -23.27
C LEU A 811 -4.82 22.75 -21.78
N THR A 812 -6.06 22.92 -21.39
CA THR A 812 -6.44 23.31 -20.02
C THR A 812 -7.00 22.15 -19.23
N ASN A 813 -6.57 22.07 -17.97
CA ASN A 813 -7.12 21.18 -16.98
C ASN A 813 -7.81 22.01 -15.90
N LYS A 814 -9.04 21.66 -15.55
CA LYS A 814 -9.82 22.35 -14.52
C LYS A 814 -10.45 21.32 -13.58
N GLN A 815 -10.32 21.55 -12.27
CA GLN A 815 -10.89 20.64 -11.27
C GLN A 815 -11.44 21.41 -10.07
N PRO A 816 -12.51 20.89 -9.40
CA PRO A 816 -13.06 21.53 -8.22
C PRO A 816 -12.11 21.44 -7.03
N ILE A 817 -12.07 22.48 -6.22
CA ILE A 817 -11.38 22.52 -4.93
C ILE A 817 -12.40 22.24 -3.85
N TYR A 818 -12.14 21.22 -3.02
CA TYR A 818 -13.01 20.83 -1.91
C TYR A 818 -12.46 21.31 -0.56
N ARG A 819 -13.36 21.79 0.32
CA ARG A 819 -13.09 22.03 1.73
C ARG A 819 -14.26 21.49 2.55
N ASN A 820 -13.99 20.54 3.46
CA ASN A 820 -15.04 19.88 4.27
C ASN A 820 -16.20 19.34 3.41
N GLY A 821 -15.87 18.66 2.29
CA GLY A 821 -16.86 18.05 1.38
C GLY A 821 -17.67 19.03 0.50
N LYS A 822 -17.43 20.35 0.62
CA LYS A 822 -18.08 21.37 -0.23
C LYS A 822 -17.10 21.94 -1.23
N ILE A 823 -17.58 22.22 -2.45
CA ILE A 823 -16.77 22.89 -3.47
C ILE A 823 -16.60 24.35 -3.06
N VAL A 824 -15.34 24.79 -2.93
CA VAL A 824 -14.96 26.15 -2.54
C VAL A 824 -14.27 26.94 -3.64
N GLY A 825 -14.04 26.32 -4.80
CA GLY A 825 -13.41 26.98 -5.95
C GLY A 825 -13.00 26.04 -7.05
N ILE A 826 -12.23 26.56 -8.01
CA ILE A 826 -11.70 25.79 -9.16
C ILE A 826 -10.19 25.99 -9.21
N LEU A 827 -9.45 24.90 -9.38
CA LEU A 827 -8.03 24.88 -9.74
C LEU A 827 -7.91 24.71 -11.25
N CYS A 828 -7.18 25.61 -11.90
CA CYS A 828 -6.92 25.57 -13.33
C CYS A 828 -5.41 25.52 -13.57
N TYR A 829 -4.96 24.68 -14.51
CA TYR A 829 -3.61 24.71 -15.04
C TYR A 829 -3.62 24.35 -16.51
N PHE A 830 -2.69 24.91 -17.28
CA PHE A 830 -2.68 24.69 -18.71
C PHE A 830 -1.25 24.62 -19.28
N PHE A 831 -1.19 24.08 -20.47
CA PHE A 831 0.01 23.96 -21.30
C PHE A 831 -0.19 24.70 -22.61
N ASP A 832 0.74 25.59 -22.97
CA ASP A 832 0.76 26.20 -24.30
C ASP A 832 1.27 25.18 -25.32
N VAL A 833 0.47 24.93 -26.34
CA VAL A 833 0.80 24.00 -27.43
C VAL A 833 1.01 24.72 -28.75
N SER A 834 1.01 26.08 -28.78
CA SER A 834 1.13 26.91 -29.98
C SER A 834 2.53 26.89 -30.57
N ASP A 835 3.57 26.84 -29.73
CA ASP A 835 4.98 26.78 -30.15
C ASP A 835 5.34 25.43 -30.81
N ALA A 836 4.41 24.46 -30.80
CA ALA A 836 4.51 23.28 -31.65
C ALA A 836 4.30 23.59 -33.15
N LYS A 837 3.94 24.82 -33.52
CA LYS A 837 3.67 25.22 -34.92
C LYS A 837 4.70 26.18 -35.56
N GLU A 838 5.52 26.86 -34.73
CA GLU A 838 6.53 27.80 -35.26
C GLU A 838 7.89 27.55 -34.60
N ASN A 839 8.84 26.96 -35.37
CA ASN A 839 10.28 26.90 -35.13
C ASN A 839 10.80 26.02 -33.97
N LYS A 840 10.69 24.71 -34.12
CA LYS A 840 11.73 23.72 -33.91
C LYS A 840 11.19 22.39 -34.38
N ASP A 841 11.99 21.63 -35.15
CA ASP A 841 11.64 20.36 -35.75
C ASP A 841 10.67 19.50 -34.88
N PRO A 842 9.35 19.42 -35.20
CA PRO A 842 8.38 18.70 -34.38
C PRO A 842 8.70 17.21 -34.24
N ALA A 843 9.61 16.71 -35.08
CA ALA A 843 10.09 15.35 -35.05
C ALA A 843 10.94 15.07 -33.79
N ARG A 844 11.68 16.04 -33.26
CA ARG A 844 12.58 15.80 -32.09
C ARG A 844 11.85 15.71 -30.74
N GLU A 845 10.79 16.47 -30.53
CA GLU A 845 10.02 16.42 -29.26
C GLU A 845 9.08 15.24 -29.15
N SER A 846 8.75 14.61 -30.27
CA SER A 846 7.91 13.40 -30.35
C SER A 846 8.70 12.11 -30.34
N MET A 847 10.03 12.20 -30.25
CA MET A 847 10.95 11.07 -30.33
C MET A 847 11.50 10.69 -28.95
N ASP A 848 11.68 9.41 -28.70
CA ASP A 848 12.45 8.91 -27.57
C ASP A 848 13.95 9.10 -27.84
N THR A 849 14.63 9.81 -26.98
CA THR A 849 16.04 10.21 -27.15
C THR A 849 17.01 9.04 -27.15
N ILE A 850 16.63 7.91 -26.56
CA ILE A 850 17.44 6.70 -26.46
C ILE A 850 17.30 5.83 -27.72
N THR A 851 16.05 5.52 -28.08
CA THR A 851 15.76 4.55 -29.14
C THR A 851 15.57 5.14 -30.53
N GLY A 852 15.35 6.47 -30.61
CA GLY A 852 14.98 7.12 -31.89
C GLY A 852 13.61 6.66 -32.42
N GLY A 853 12.81 5.97 -31.63
CA GLY A 853 11.39 5.71 -31.87
C GLY A 853 10.53 6.86 -31.34
N LEU A 854 9.21 6.72 -31.39
CA LEU A 854 8.31 7.70 -30.80
C LEU A 854 8.36 7.58 -29.26
N ASN A 855 8.19 8.70 -28.58
CA ASN A 855 7.85 8.72 -27.16
C ASN A 855 6.33 8.65 -26.99
N ILE A 856 5.84 8.67 -25.76
CA ILE A 856 4.38 8.61 -25.45
C ILE A 856 3.61 9.68 -26.24
N ARG A 857 4.13 10.92 -26.30
CA ARG A 857 3.50 12.02 -27.04
C ARG A 857 3.45 11.75 -28.55
N GLY A 858 4.54 11.26 -29.11
CA GLY A 858 4.61 10.87 -30.52
C GLY A 858 3.68 9.73 -30.87
N LEU A 859 3.52 8.74 -29.98
CA LEU A 859 2.57 7.65 -30.12
C LEU A 859 1.11 8.13 -30.11
N MET A 860 0.75 9.07 -29.23
CA MET A 860 -0.60 9.65 -29.18
C MET A 860 -0.94 10.37 -30.49
N LEU A 861 -0.03 11.22 -30.99
CA LEU A 861 -0.21 11.91 -32.27
C LEU A 861 -0.30 10.95 -33.47
N ALA A 862 0.46 9.87 -33.45
CA ALA A 862 0.37 8.82 -34.47
C ALA A 862 -0.97 8.09 -34.39
N SER A 863 -1.43 7.74 -33.18
CA SER A 863 -2.71 7.07 -32.93
C SER A 863 -3.89 7.86 -33.46
N GLU A 864 -3.93 9.17 -33.22
CA GLU A 864 -4.97 10.07 -33.76
C GLU A 864 -5.01 10.08 -35.31
N ARG A 865 -3.84 10.01 -35.97
CA ARG A 865 -3.77 9.90 -37.45
C ARG A 865 -4.33 8.58 -37.94
N PHE A 866 -4.05 7.46 -37.27
CA PHE A 866 -4.59 6.15 -37.59
C PHE A 866 -6.11 6.13 -37.40
N GLN A 867 -6.60 6.67 -36.27
CA GLN A 867 -8.02 6.81 -35.98
C GLN A 867 -8.73 7.62 -37.08
N LYS A 868 -8.20 8.77 -37.46
CA LYS A 868 -8.76 9.57 -38.55
C LYS A 868 -8.79 8.81 -39.88
N THR A 869 -7.75 8.03 -40.16
CA THR A 869 -7.70 7.19 -41.35
C THR A 869 -8.77 6.11 -41.30
N TYR A 870 -9.05 5.51 -40.14
CA TYR A 870 -10.13 4.56 -39.96
C TYR A 870 -11.50 5.23 -40.14
N GLU A 871 -11.72 6.39 -39.58
CA GLU A 871 -12.97 7.16 -39.72
C GLU A 871 -13.27 7.51 -41.15
N ASP A 872 -12.26 8.01 -41.89
CA ASP A 872 -12.37 8.48 -43.28
C ASP A 872 -12.44 7.33 -44.31
N LYS A 873 -11.65 6.28 -44.14
CA LYS A 873 -11.43 5.24 -45.16
C LYS A 873 -11.82 3.83 -44.70
N LYS A 874 -12.27 3.68 -43.45
CA LYS A 874 -12.59 2.38 -42.81
C LYS A 874 -11.45 1.36 -42.82
N LYS A 875 -10.19 1.80 -42.96
CA LYS A 875 -9.00 0.97 -42.88
C LYS A 875 -8.59 0.75 -41.42
N ASP A 876 -8.67 -0.52 -41.01
CA ASP A 876 -8.39 -0.89 -39.64
C ASP A 876 -6.88 -0.97 -39.34
N PHE A 877 -6.53 -0.82 -38.08
CA PHE A 877 -5.15 -0.90 -37.57
C PHE A 877 -5.09 -1.64 -36.25
N CYS A 878 -3.93 -2.19 -35.96
CA CYS A 878 -3.71 -3.02 -34.78
C CYS A 878 -2.62 -2.43 -33.89
N TYR A 879 -2.85 -2.48 -32.58
CA TYR A 879 -1.85 -2.21 -31.55
C TYR A 879 -1.19 -3.51 -31.13
N PHE A 880 0.13 -3.48 -31.01
CA PHE A 880 0.91 -4.51 -30.36
C PHE A 880 1.58 -3.89 -29.15
N TYR A 881 1.28 -4.41 -27.96
CA TYR A 881 1.99 -4.09 -26.74
C TYR A 881 3.08 -5.12 -26.55
N VAL A 882 4.35 -4.68 -26.42
CA VAL A 882 5.52 -5.54 -26.37
C VAL A 882 6.29 -5.27 -25.09
N ASP A 883 6.48 -6.28 -24.28
CA ASP A 883 7.31 -6.26 -23.08
C ASP A 883 8.62 -7.04 -23.32
N ILE A 884 9.74 -6.46 -22.93
CA ILE A 884 11.08 -7.04 -23.09
C ILE A 884 11.58 -7.60 -21.78
N HIS A 885 11.64 -8.92 -21.67
CA HIS A 885 12.03 -9.61 -20.46
C HIS A 885 13.52 -9.49 -20.15
N GLY A 886 13.83 -9.31 -18.84
CA GLY A 886 15.21 -9.33 -18.35
C GLY A 886 16.08 -8.12 -18.72
N TYR A 887 15.47 -7.05 -19.27
CA TYR A 887 16.20 -5.83 -19.63
C TYR A 887 16.86 -5.15 -18.42
N MET A 888 16.14 -5.05 -17.29
CA MET A 888 16.66 -4.40 -16.09
C MET A 888 17.88 -5.14 -15.52
N GLU A 889 17.80 -6.47 -15.41
CA GLU A 889 18.93 -7.31 -14.98
C GLU A 889 20.14 -7.19 -15.93
N PHE A 890 19.87 -7.16 -17.25
CA PHE A 890 20.91 -6.97 -18.26
C PHE A 890 21.58 -5.60 -18.09
N ARG A 891 20.83 -4.53 -17.87
CA ARG A 891 21.33 -3.16 -17.69
C ARG A 891 22.13 -3.03 -16.39
N GLU A 892 21.66 -3.62 -15.29
CA GLU A 892 22.37 -3.62 -14.00
C GLU A 892 23.71 -4.35 -14.09
N LYS A 893 23.74 -5.48 -14.78
CA LYS A 893 24.97 -6.29 -14.96
C LYS A 893 25.99 -5.65 -15.89
N ASN A 894 25.55 -4.97 -16.96
CA ASN A 894 26.44 -4.53 -18.05
C ASN A 894 26.57 -3.00 -18.16
N GLY A 895 25.87 -2.25 -17.30
CA GLY A 895 25.90 -0.79 -17.25
C GLY A 895 24.89 -0.10 -18.17
N LYS A 896 24.60 1.16 -17.85
CA LYS A 896 23.58 1.98 -18.51
C LYS A 896 23.81 2.14 -20.01
N GLU A 897 25.03 2.41 -20.42
CA GLU A 897 25.38 2.66 -21.84
C GLU A 897 25.13 1.43 -22.73
N VAL A 898 25.45 0.24 -22.22
CA VAL A 898 25.20 -1.03 -22.91
C VAL A 898 23.69 -1.33 -22.98
N GLY A 899 22.97 -1.07 -21.89
CA GLY A 899 21.51 -1.16 -21.87
C GLY A 899 20.85 -0.26 -22.92
N GLU A 900 21.28 0.99 -23.04
CA GLU A 900 20.75 1.92 -24.07
C GLU A 900 21.08 1.45 -25.49
N LYS A 901 22.26 0.86 -25.73
CA LYS A 901 22.59 0.25 -27.03
C LYS A 901 21.66 -0.93 -27.35
N LEU A 902 21.30 -1.74 -26.36
CA LEU A 902 20.32 -2.82 -26.51
C LEU A 902 18.94 -2.27 -26.89
N LEU A 903 18.42 -1.25 -26.22
CA LEU A 903 17.13 -0.63 -26.53
C LEU A 903 17.08 -0.06 -27.95
N ARG A 904 18.14 0.59 -28.40
CA ARG A 904 18.26 1.06 -29.82
C ARG A 904 18.16 -0.11 -30.80
N ARG A 905 18.88 -1.19 -30.54
CA ARG A 905 18.86 -2.38 -31.36
C ARG A 905 17.49 -3.06 -31.42
N ILE A 906 16.80 -3.12 -30.27
CA ILE A 906 15.42 -3.62 -30.17
C ILE A 906 14.47 -2.76 -31.01
N SER A 907 14.54 -1.43 -30.87
CA SER A 907 13.70 -0.50 -31.63
C SER A 907 13.93 -0.63 -33.15
N GLU A 908 15.18 -0.76 -33.60
CA GLU A 908 15.53 -0.96 -35.00
C GLU A 908 14.96 -2.27 -35.57
N ARG A 909 15.08 -3.36 -34.81
CA ARG A 909 14.55 -4.67 -35.22
C ARG A 909 13.05 -4.70 -35.25
N MET A 910 12.36 -4.10 -34.29
CA MET A 910 10.92 -3.97 -34.33
C MET A 910 10.46 -3.14 -35.53
N ARG A 911 11.16 -2.05 -35.88
CA ARG A 911 10.86 -1.24 -37.05
C ARG A 911 10.95 -2.05 -38.36
N THR A 912 11.94 -2.95 -38.45
CA THR A 912 12.09 -3.85 -39.58
C THR A 912 10.96 -4.87 -39.64
N ALA A 913 10.56 -5.42 -38.50
CA ALA A 913 9.52 -6.44 -38.38
C ALA A 913 8.09 -5.91 -38.62
N ALA A 914 7.80 -4.71 -38.13
CA ALA A 914 6.47 -4.11 -38.18
C ALA A 914 6.01 -3.73 -39.61
N GLY A 915 6.94 -3.56 -40.55
CA GLY A 915 6.64 -3.28 -41.94
C GLY A 915 6.28 -1.83 -42.25
N LYS A 916 6.04 -1.57 -43.55
CA LYS A 916 5.82 -0.22 -44.10
C LYS A 916 4.53 0.40 -43.55
N GLY A 917 4.59 1.66 -43.14
CA GLY A 917 3.44 2.38 -42.60
C GLY A 917 3.20 2.21 -41.09
N SER A 918 3.92 1.28 -40.43
CA SER A 918 3.84 1.09 -39.00
C SER A 918 4.65 2.13 -38.22
N VAL A 919 4.24 2.41 -37.00
CA VAL A 919 4.96 3.31 -36.08
C VAL A 919 5.29 2.54 -34.79
N ILE A 920 6.44 2.89 -34.19
CA ILE A 920 6.94 2.26 -32.97
C ILE A 920 7.29 3.35 -31.98
N GLY A 921 6.86 3.15 -30.75
CA GLY A 921 7.23 4.01 -29.64
C GLY A 921 7.54 3.25 -28.38
N ARG A 922 8.35 3.85 -27.52
CA ARG A 922 8.69 3.35 -26.20
C ARG A 922 7.87 4.08 -25.14
N ILE A 923 7.17 3.31 -24.29
CA ILE A 923 6.32 3.87 -23.24
C ILE A 923 7.08 3.94 -21.90
N TRP A 924 7.79 2.86 -21.57
CA TRP A 924 8.59 2.70 -20.37
C TRP A 924 9.97 2.11 -20.70
N GLU A 925 10.79 1.83 -19.70
CA GLU A 925 12.17 1.36 -19.87
C GLU A 925 12.29 0.17 -20.84
N ASP A 926 11.42 -0.81 -20.76
CA ASP A 926 11.38 -2.08 -21.51
C ASP A 926 10.09 -2.32 -22.29
N HIS A 927 9.11 -1.41 -22.23
CA HIS A 927 7.81 -1.55 -22.86
C HIS A 927 7.69 -0.71 -24.13
N TYR A 928 7.21 -1.35 -25.20
CA TYR A 928 7.01 -0.72 -26.50
C TYR A 928 5.58 -0.87 -26.99
N VAL A 929 5.16 0.06 -27.82
CA VAL A 929 3.92 -0.03 -28.58
C VAL A 929 4.23 0.08 -30.07
N VAL A 930 3.66 -0.84 -30.83
CA VAL A 930 3.72 -0.84 -32.29
C VAL A 930 2.31 -0.70 -32.84
N ILE A 931 2.10 0.26 -33.72
CA ILE A 931 0.82 0.47 -34.41
C ILE A 931 1.00 0.09 -35.87
N CYS A 932 0.25 -0.93 -36.32
CA CYS A 932 0.38 -1.50 -37.66
C CYS A 932 -0.93 -1.39 -38.47
N PRO A 933 -0.89 -0.87 -39.71
CA PRO A 933 -1.99 -0.94 -40.65
C PRO A 933 -2.00 -2.32 -41.38
N LEU A 934 -2.51 -3.35 -40.68
CA LEU A 934 -2.41 -4.76 -41.15
C LEU A 934 -3.04 -4.99 -42.50
N GLU A 935 -4.19 -4.38 -42.79
CA GLU A 935 -4.89 -4.51 -44.06
C GLU A 935 -4.07 -3.97 -45.25
N GLU A 936 -3.32 -2.88 -45.07
CA GLU A 936 -2.44 -2.32 -46.07
C GLU A 936 -1.22 -3.19 -46.37
N GLN A 937 -0.84 -4.00 -45.38
CA GLN A 937 0.31 -4.91 -45.47
C GLN A 937 -0.08 -6.31 -45.90
N GLY A 938 -1.38 -6.65 -45.90
CA GLY A 938 -1.89 -7.98 -46.27
C GLY A 938 -1.44 -9.09 -45.29
N VAL A 939 -1.26 -8.77 -44.01
CA VAL A 939 -0.81 -9.72 -42.99
C VAL A 939 -1.82 -9.83 -41.85
N THR A 940 -1.85 -10.98 -41.21
CA THR A 940 -2.65 -11.20 -40.00
C THR A 940 -1.93 -10.70 -38.73
N GLU A 941 -2.67 -10.53 -37.63
CA GLU A 941 -2.11 -10.13 -36.35
C GLU A 941 -1.03 -11.11 -35.84
N ASN A 942 -1.34 -12.41 -35.93
CA ASN A 942 -0.41 -13.46 -35.53
C ASN A 942 0.89 -13.48 -36.35
N GLU A 943 0.77 -13.21 -37.67
CA GLU A 943 1.95 -13.09 -38.52
C GLU A 943 2.79 -11.85 -38.18
N ALA A 944 2.15 -10.72 -37.90
CA ALA A 944 2.86 -9.50 -37.48
C ALA A 944 3.56 -9.68 -36.13
N ALA A 945 2.85 -10.24 -35.15
CA ALA A 945 3.43 -10.58 -33.84
C ALA A 945 4.58 -11.58 -33.96
N GLY A 946 4.40 -12.62 -34.76
CA GLY A 946 5.43 -13.61 -35.06
C GLY A 946 6.69 -13.03 -35.70
N ARG A 947 6.54 -12.06 -36.64
CA ARG A 947 7.68 -11.33 -37.23
C ARG A 947 8.43 -10.51 -36.18
N ILE A 948 7.71 -9.79 -35.32
CA ILE A 948 8.33 -8.99 -34.24
C ILE A 948 9.14 -9.93 -33.33
N HIS A 949 8.51 -11.02 -32.89
CA HIS A 949 9.15 -11.99 -32.01
C HIS A 949 10.40 -12.64 -32.64
N GLN A 950 10.34 -13.02 -33.94
CA GLN A 950 11.48 -13.61 -34.65
C GLN A 950 12.64 -12.61 -34.84
N GLU A 951 12.33 -11.34 -35.18
CA GLU A 951 13.38 -10.33 -35.36
C GLU A 951 14.06 -9.96 -34.04
N LEU A 952 13.32 -9.95 -32.91
CA LEU A 952 13.92 -9.73 -31.58
C LEU A 952 14.81 -10.90 -31.16
N LYS A 953 14.42 -12.15 -31.43
CA LYS A 953 15.27 -13.34 -31.19
C LYS A 953 16.59 -13.33 -31.97
N ARG A 954 16.68 -12.60 -33.08
CA ARG A 954 17.93 -12.45 -33.86
C ARG A 954 18.96 -11.53 -33.22
N ILE A 955 18.63 -10.89 -32.11
CA ILE A 955 19.58 -10.09 -31.33
C ILE A 955 20.37 -11.04 -30.43
N HIS A 956 21.58 -11.42 -30.87
CA HIS A 956 22.45 -12.36 -30.13
C HIS A 956 23.60 -11.67 -29.40
N ARG A 957 23.85 -10.38 -29.70
CA ARG A 957 24.93 -9.61 -29.06
C ARG A 957 24.70 -8.11 -29.17
N VAL A 958 25.18 -7.38 -28.17
CA VAL A 958 25.26 -5.92 -28.13
C VAL A 958 26.73 -5.52 -27.92
N GLY A 959 27.39 -5.00 -28.93
CA GLY A 959 28.84 -4.90 -28.94
C GLY A 959 29.45 -6.30 -28.84
N ASP A 960 30.33 -6.51 -27.86
CA ASP A 960 30.93 -7.82 -27.59
C ASP A 960 30.19 -8.66 -26.55
N ILE A 961 29.11 -8.16 -25.98
CA ILE A 961 28.32 -8.82 -24.93
C ILE A 961 27.24 -9.71 -25.56
N PRO A 962 27.21 -11.02 -25.27
CA PRO A 962 26.13 -11.90 -25.72
C PRO A 962 24.83 -11.57 -24.97
N VAL A 963 23.70 -11.57 -25.72
CA VAL A 963 22.38 -11.34 -25.17
C VAL A 963 21.34 -12.18 -25.91
N THR A 964 20.34 -12.68 -25.20
CA THR A 964 19.15 -13.29 -25.80
C THR A 964 17.95 -12.45 -25.36
N VAL A 965 17.20 -11.94 -26.33
CA VAL A 965 16.04 -11.10 -26.07
C VAL A 965 14.78 -11.96 -26.11
N TYR A 966 14.08 -11.99 -25.02
CA TYR A 966 12.73 -12.57 -24.89
C TYR A 966 11.72 -11.45 -24.78
N CYS A 967 10.53 -11.66 -25.32
CA CYS A 967 9.45 -10.68 -25.25
C CYS A 967 8.08 -11.35 -25.18
N SER A 968 7.14 -10.71 -24.51
CA SER A 968 5.71 -10.99 -24.55
C SER A 968 5.02 -9.97 -25.45
N ILE A 969 4.06 -10.40 -26.25
CA ILE A 969 3.35 -9.55 -27.21
C ILE A 969 1.86 -9.80 -27.11
N GLY A 970 1.08 -8.75 -26.88
CA GLY A 970 -0.38 -8.77 -26.98
C GLY A 970 -0.87 -7.81 -28.06
N SER A 971 -1.97 -8.14 -28.74
CA SER A 971 -2.52 -7.35 -29.84
C SER A 971 -3.99 -7.02 -29.67
N SER A 972 -4.42 -5.89 -30.23
CA SER A 972 -5.82 -5.49 -30.28
C SER A 972 -6.09 -4.62 -31.51
N ARG A 973 -7.21 -4.88 -32.21
CA ARG A 973 -7.68 -4.06 -33.33
C ARG A 973 -8.49 -2.87 -32.85
N TYR A 974 -8.37 -1.76 -33.57
CA TYR A 974 -9.19 -0.60 -33.27
C TYR A 974 -10.69 -0.86 -33.50
N SER A 975 -11.05 -1.61 -34.56
CA SER A 975 -12.44 -2.02 -34.82
C SER A 975 -13.07 -2.87 -33.71
N GLU A 976 -12.27 -3.63 -32.96
CA GLU A 976 -12.70 -4.44 -31.82
C GLU A 976 -12.89 -3.59 -30.55
N ALA A 977 -11.95 -2.72 -30.25
CA ALA A 977 -11.91 -1.94 -29.02
C ALA A 977 -12.78 -0.68 -29.05
N GLY A 978 -12.97 -0.07 -30.22
CA GLY A 978 -13.80 1.11 -30.43
C GLY A 978 -13.23 2.44 -29.89
N SER A 979 -12.11 2.41 -29.16
CA SER A 979 -11.37 3.61 -28.74
C SER A 979 -9.87 3.31 -28.60
N LEU A 980 -9.03 4.36 -28.76
CA LEU A 980 -7.57 4.23 -28.66
C LEU A 980 -7.13 3.73 -27.28
N GLU A 981 -7.75 4.22 -26.21
CA GLU A 981 -7.44 3.81 -24.84
C GLU A 981 -7.77 2.34 -24.56
N LYS A 982 -8.96 1.90 -25.02
CA LYS A 982 -9.38 0.50 -24.88
C LYS A 982 -8.52 -0.43 -25.72
N CYS A 983 -8.09 0.01 -26.89
CA CYS A 983 -7.22 -0.76 -27.77
C CYS A 983 -5.87 -1.03 -27.09
N LEU A 984 -5.27 -0.01 -26.48
CA LEU A 984 -4.02 -0.13 -25.76
C LEU A 984 -4.16 -1.01 -24.51
N LEU A 985 -5.27 -0.84 -23.77
CA LEU A 985 -5.55 -1.63 -22.58
C LEU A 985 -5.73 -3.11 -22.91
N LEU A 986 -6.52 -3.42 -23.92
CA LEU A 986 -6.80 -4.79 -24.37
C LEU A 986 -5.54 -5.49 -24.92
N ALA A 987 -4.70 -4.75 -25.65
CA ALA A 987 -3.41 -5.28 -26.09
C ALA A 987 -2.50 -5.63 -24.90
N LYS A 988 -2.47 -4.78 -23.87
CA LYS A 988 -1.71 -5.02 -22.64
C LYS A 988 -2.26 -6.22 -21.86
N GLU A 989 -3.58 -6.34 -21.70
CA GLU A 989 -4.20 -7.48 -21.02
C GLU A 989 -3.86 -8.81 -21.72
N ARG A 990 -3.97 -8.86 -23.05
CA ARG A 990 -3.63 -10.05 -23.85
C ARG A 990 -2.14 -10.39 -23.79
N MET A 991 -1.26 -9.41 -23.66
CA MET A 991 0.16 -9.64 -23.44
C MET A 991 0.39 -10.34 -22.09
N LEU A 992 -0.28 -9.89 -21.02
CA LEU A 992 -0.21 -10.50 -19.68
C LEU A 992 -0.84 -11.91 -19.63
N GLU A 993 -1.88 -12.19 -20.40
CA GLU A 993 -2.48 -13.52 -20.51
C GLU A 993 -1.58 -14.53 -21.23
N GLY A 994 -0.78 -14.05 -22.19
CA GLY A 994 0.22 -14.85 -22.91
C GLY A 994 1.44 -15.24 -22.07
N GLU A 995 1.64 -14.62 -20.92
CA GLU A 995 2.74 -14.93 -20.00
C GLU A 995 2.55 -16.17 -19.12
N LYS A 996 1.41 -16.87 -19.19
CA LYS A 996 1.26 -18.15 -18.49
C LYS A 996 2.27 -19.14 -19.05
N PRO A 997 3.19 -19.69 -18.23
CA PRO A 997 4.17 -20.64 -18.72
C PRO A 997 3.44 -21.89 -19.21
N HIS A 998 3.59 -22.21 -20.48
CA HIS A 998 3.39 -23.58 -20.90
C HIS A 998 4.48 -24.41 -20.20
N ALA A 999 4.02 -25.26 -19.25
CA ALA A 999 4.79 -26.21 -18.48
C ALA A 999 5.63 -27.15 -19.38
#